data_4a1e36082ce70cff0ba39521a272128a
#
_entry.id   4a1e36082ce70cff0ba39521a272128a
#
_cell.length_a   1.000
_cell.length_b   1.000
_cell.length_c   1.000
_cell.angle_alpha   90.00
_cell.angle_beta   90.00
_cell.angle_gamma   90.00
#
_symmetry.space_group_name_H-M   'P 1'
#
loop_
_entity.id
_entity.type
_entity.pdbx_description
1 polymer ?
#
loop_
_entity_poly.entity_id
_entity_poly.type
_entity_poly.pdbx_seq_one_letter_code
_entity_poly.pdbx_strand_id
1 'polypeptide(L)'
;MYKKHSYLIIPFLVFLFLYDMVVNGMVPLASDMLAHQPIKEWIKSTEEFPHWFPNLFSGMPSYGGYIYTPGNPLSKVINFILFNSGVKQWFYLSLGGLGLYCFLRFKNISYFSSIFGGIAYSLTPHVFGLINAGHNTKIMAFSFVPWIFFSVSYLFQEKSIKSVLFLSIISAFQLWVNHPQVVYYTWMFIFGYWAYSFIDKSIKDKKIASFKVLFYLLISISMTTLMVSDPYVDIFAFQNHSNRGAPSVLDETNETSSGTKWDYATQWSFHPMEIISFALPYHFGLQNFSVKNRTNPSEFMKQASYWGYMPFTQSTHYMGLLILLLPILSLVSRIRERNFSSYENFLWIISLIFLVVGFGKHFPMLYQLLFDYAPFFSKFRIPSMIYLILVFTFSFLTATSIDYIIKLNKDDLIKSSQIVVGTFIGIIILFFIFGDSIFSFTSPRDARFPNYIQFVQAIRVDYFNKGLILALAISLSFFGLIWSYVNRKISKNLFLYSMLAILVIDLWILNNEFLSLTKKKNFESQFIKSAVIDHILDDDSNFRIFPADDLGSNIYGYWGIQSIGGYRAVKLRNYQDLMDVGGFKRPTILNMLNVKYLLTKKAVKNPAFSRITGLEGIYQNLDYLPRAWFVNKIDNVKDQKASLNRLMDISFRPNEKAILVGYDGPILDENGDGYIESIDLKTNTVKINCFSKGGSLLVLSEIYYKPGWKCKINGKNTKIYQANHVLRSVYVPDGKHEVVFYYDSSDWQTARFVSRASFFLATFFCLFLFFNERKSILNLKKS
;
A
#
# COMPACT_ATOMS: atom_id res chain seq x y z
N MET A 1 -34.74 10.18 -22.75
CA MET A 1 -33.85 11.05 -21.97
C MET A 1 -33.25 10.35 -20.75
N TYR A 2 -34.01 9.54 -20.00
CA TYR A 2 -33.55 8.87 -18.77
C TYR A 2 -32.36 7.89 -18.94
N LYS A 3 -32.16 7.29 -20.09
CA LYS A 3 -31.06 6.31 -20.30
C LYS A 3 -29.68 6.97 -20.47
N LYS A 4 -29.60 8.24 -20.86
CA LYS A 4 -28.34 8.90 -21.26
C LYS A 4 -27.46 9.31 -20.06
N HIS A 5 -28.06 9.56 -18.89
CA HIS A 5 -27.35 10.04 -17.68
C HIS A 5 -27.51 9.13 -16.47
N SER A 6 -28.05 7.92 -16.65
CA SER A 6 -28.30 6.98 -15.56
C SER A 6 -27.02 6.50 -14.83
N TYR A 7 -25.83 6.63 -15.46
CA TYR A 7 -24.55 6.34 -14.83
C TYR A 7 -24.23 7.26 -13.65
N LEU A 8 -24.86 8.46 -13.57
CA LEU A 8 -24.68 9.39 -12.44
C LEU A 8 -25.18 8.84 -11.10
N ILE A 9 -25.97 7.77 -11.11
CA ILE A 9 -26.37 7.09 -9.88
C ILE A 9 -25.19 6.45 -9.15
N ILE A 10 -24.10 6.10 -9.87
CA ILE A 10 -22.89 5.51 -9.27
C ILE A 10 -22.21 6.54 -8.33
N PRO A 11 -21.74 7.72 -8.81
CA PRO A 11 -21.15 8.71 -7.93
C PRO A 11 -22.12 9.26 -6.90
N PHE A 12 -23.44 9.28 -7.17
CA PHE A 12 -24.45 9.68 -6.20
C PHE A 12 -24.55 8.70 -5.03
N LEU A 13 -24.58 7.39 -5.28
CA LEU A 13 -24.60 6.41 -4.20
C LEU A 13 -23.27 6.41 -3.43
N VAL A 14 -22.14 6.50 -4.10
CA VAL A 14 -20.84 6.64 -3.40
C VAL A 14 -20.83 7.89 -2.51
N PHE A 15 -21.43 9.00 -2.96
CA PHE A 15 -21.58 10.21 -2.15
C PHE A 15 -22.42 9.94 -0.90
N LEU A 16 -23.57 9.26 -1.03
CA LEU A 16 -24.41 8.93 0.12
C LEU A 16 -23.68 8.06 1.15
N PHE A 17 -22.91 7.06 0.70
CA PHE A 17 -22.13 6.19 1.59
C PHE A 17 -20.99 6.92 2.30
N LEU A 18 -20.46 7.98 1.71
CA LEU A 18 -19.36 8.78 2.25
C LEU A 18 -19.81 10.16 2.71
N TYR A 19 -21.12 10.37 2.93
CA TYR A 19 -21.70 11.68 3.25
C TYR A 19 -20.95 12.38 4.40
N ASP A 20 -20.73 11.70 5.50
CA ASP A 20 -20.06 12.25 6.67
C ASP A 20 -18.60 12.65 6.41
N MET A 21 -17.90 11.93 5.53
CA MET A 21 -16.55 12.30 5.14
C MET A 21 -16.51 13.49 4.19
N VAL A 22 -17.47 13.55 3.23
CA VAL A 22 -17.49 14.57 2.17
C VAL A 22 -18.04 15.90 2.69
N VAL A 23 -19.18 15.85 3.40
CA VAL A 23 -19.94 17.05 3.86
C VAL A 23 -19.49 17.47 5.25
N ASN A 24 -19.46 16.54 6.22
CA ASN A 24 -19.14 16.83 7.60
C ASN A 24 -17.64 16.83 7.90
N GLY A 25 -16.79 16.49 6.91
CA GLY A 25 -15.34 16.46 7.04
C GLY A 25 -14.82 15.47 8.09
N MET A 26 -15.62 14.44 8.42
CA MET A 26 -15.19 13.40 9.34
C MET A 26 -14.09 12.54 8.71
N VAL A 27 -13.21 12.01 9.55
CA VAL A 27 -12.04 11.23 9.12
C VAL A 27 -11.93 9.94 9.93
N PRO A 28 -11.38 8.84 9.38
CA PRO A 28 -11.05 7.67 10.18
C PRO A 28 -9.85 7.96 11.08
N LEU A 29 -9.86 7.44 12.31
CA LEU A 29 -8.71 7.48 13.21
C LEU A 29 -7.77 6.30 12.92
N ALA A 30 -7.23 6.28 11.70
CA ALA A 30 -6.38 5.21 11.22
C ALA A 30 -4.92 5.39 11.63
N SER A 31 -4.26 4.31 12.05
CA SER A 31 -2.84 4.34 12.43
C SER A 31 -1.93 4.82 11.29
N ASP A 32 -2.20 4.38 10.05
CA ASP A 32 -1.43 4.82 8.89
C ASP A 32 -1.61 6.32 8.59
N MET A 33 -2.80 6.88 8.82
CA MET A 33 -3.03 8.32 8.66
C MET A 33 -2.32 9.12 9.75
N LEU A 34 -2.37 8.65 11.01
CA LEU A 34 -1.62 9.25 12.12
C LEU A 34 -0.12 9.21 11.88
N ALA A 35 0.41 8.10 11.38
CA ALA A 35 1.83 7.97 11.05
C ALA A 35 2.26 8.85 9.86
N HIS A 36 1.35 9.19 8.94
CA HIS A 36 1.64 10.01 7.77
C HIS A 36 1.52 11.52 8.03
N GLN A 37 0.71 11.94 9.01
CA GLN A 37 0.49 13.36 9.31
C GLN A 37 1.78 14.11 9.68
N PRO A 38 2.68 13.57 10.53
CA PRO A 38 3.96 14.20 10.83
C PRO A 38 4.82 14.47 9.58
N ILE A 39 4.85 13.51 8.65
CA ILE A 39 5.57 13.65 7.38
C ILE A 39 4.98 14.81 6.56
N LYS A 40 3.66 14.89 6.49
CA LYS A 40 2.95 15.94 5.75
C LYS A 40 3.22 17.32 6.33
N GLU A 41 3.23 17.47 7.65
CA GLU A 41 3.54 18.75 8.29
C GLU A 41 4.98 19.16 8.07
N TRP A 42 5.92 18.23 8.22
CA TRP A 42 7.33 18.51 7.94
C TRP A 42 7.57 18.95 6.48
N ILE A 43 6.96 18.27 5.49
CA ILE A 43 7.09 18.66 4.07
C ILE A 43 6.59 20.08 3.83
N LYS A 44 5.55 20.54 4.53
CA LYS A 44 5.04 21.92 4.41
C LYS A 44 6.04 22.97 4.95
N SER A 45 6.87 22.60 5.91
CA SER A 45 7.86 23.49 6.50
C SER A 45 9.17 23.56 5.71
N THR A 46 9.37 22.70 4.71
CA THR A 46 10.58 22.72 3.87
C THR A 46 10.51 23.79 2.78
N GLU A 47 11.56 24.58 2.63
CA GLU A 47 11.68 25.62 1.59
C GLU A 47 11.97 25.01 0.20
N GLU A 48 12.76 23.93 0.18
CA GLU A 48 13.19 23.24 -1.03
C GLU A 48 12.53 21.86 -1.17
N PHE A 49 12.61 21.26 -2.38
CA PHE A 49 12.13 19.90 -2.60
C PHE A 49 12.92 18.90 -1.74
N PRO A 50 12.26 18.18 -0.81
CA PRO A 50 12.98 17.34 0.14
C PRO A 50 13.39 16.00 -0.48
N HIS A 51 14.66 15.81 -0.79
CA HIS A 51 15.23 14.51 -1.19
C HIS A 51 15.61 13.64 0.00
N TRP A 52 15.91 14.25 1.14
CA TRP A 52 16.26 13.57 2.39
C TRP A 52 15.25 13.87 3.49
N PHE A 53 14.88 12.85 4.28
CA PHE A 53 13.98 12.96 5.43
C PHE A 53 14.71 12.64 6.72
N PRO A 54 15.05 13.65 7.56
CA PRO A 54 15.91 13.48 8.73
C PRO A 54 15.19 12.93 9.97
N ASN A 55 13.83 13.00 10.02
CA ASN A 55 13.08 12.80 11.26
C ASN A 55 12.79 11.33 11.59
N LEU A 56 13.11 10.37 10.71
CA LEU A 56 12.94 8.94 10.92
C LEU A 56 14.24 8.19 10.69
N PHE A 57 14.52 7.19 11.53
CA PHE A 57 15.66 6.27 11.38
C PHE A 57 17.00 6.99 11.22
N SER A 58 17.19 8.10 11.95
CA SER A 58 18.37 8.97 11.83
C SER A 58 18.59 9.57 10.43
N GLY A 59 17.60 9.50 9.57
CA GLY A 59 17.61 10.00 8.19
C GLY A 59 17.48 8.89 7.14
N MET A 60 16.70 9.16 6.11
CA MET A 60 16.50 8.26 4.96
C MET A 60 16.09 9.03 3.70
N PRO A 61 16.26 8.45 2.50
CA PRO A 61 15.75 9.07 1.29
C PRO A 61 14.25 9.35 1.40
N SER A 62 13.84 10.58 1.15
CA SER A 62 12.43 10.99 1.18
C SER A 62 11.71 10.47 -0.06
N TYR A 63 12.17 10.85 -1.24
CA TYR A 63 11.52 10.57 -2.51
C TYR A 63 11.66 9.10 -2.90
N GLY A 64 12.87 8.59 -3.02
CA GLY A 64 13.12 7.18 -3.27
C GLY A 64 12.58 6.24 -2.18
N GLY A 65 12.53 6.72 -0.93
CA GLY A 65 12.00 5.96 0.22
C GLY A 65 10.48 5.92 0.34
N TYR A 66 9.73 6.35 -0.66
CA TYR A 66 8.26 6.41 -0.68
C TYR A 66 7.65 7.33 0.40
N ILE A 67 8.40 8.23 0.99
CA ILE A 67 7.90 9.17 2.01
C ILE A 67 7.07 10.26 1.34
N TYR A 68 7.60 10.82 0.26
CA TYR A 68 6.95 11.89 -0.51
C TYR A 68 7.23 11.73 -2.00
N THR A 69 6.23 11.40 -2.80
CA THR A 69 6.38 11.07 -4.23
C THR A 69 5.38 11.82 -5.11
N PRO A 70 5.52 13.15 -5.30
CA PRO A 70 4.63 13.93 -6.15
C PRO A 70 4.99 13.83 -7.65
N GLY A 71 5.26 12.61 -8.16
CA GLY A 71 5.68 12.38 -9.55
C GLY A 71 4.63 12.74 -10.60
N ASN A 72 3.34 12.64 -10.27
CA ASN A 72 2.26 12.97 -11.21
C ASN A 72 2.31 14.45 -11.63
N PRO A 73 2.45 14.76 -12.93
CA PRO A 73 2.51 16.13 -13.45
C PRO A 73 1.30 16.99 -13.07
N LEU A 74 0.12 16.38 -12.89
CA LEU A 74 -1.13 17.04 -12.52
C LEU A 74 -1.40 17.06 -11.01
N SER A 75 -0.46 16.62 -10.18
CA SER A 75 -0.66 16.44 -8.74
C SER A 75 -1.16 17.71 -8.01
N LYS A 76 -0.64 18.89 -8.39
CA LYS A 76 -1.09 20.19 -7.81
C LYS A 76 -2.56 20.46 -8.14
N VAL A 77 -2.97 20.27 -9.40
CA VAL A 77 -4.36 20.47 -9.87
C VAL A 77 -5.30 19.46 -9.21
N ILE A 78 -4.91 18.18 -9.17
CA ILE A 78 -5.70 17.12 -8.55
C ILE A 78 -5.89 17.41 -7.05
N ASN A 79 -4.84 17.79 -6.34
CA ASN A 79 -4.92 18.10 -4.92
C ASN A 79 -5.73 19.37 -4.63
N PHE A 80 -5.73 20.34 -5.53
CA PHE A 80 -6.58 21.54 -5.43
C PHE A 80 -8.07 21.19 -5.57
N ILE A 81 -8.42 20.39 -6.59
CA ILE A 81 -9.82 19.96 -6.84
C ILE A 81 -10.28 19.02 -5.74
N LEU A 82 -9.44 18.05 -5.35
CA LEU A 82 -9.73 17.05 -4.33
C LEU A 82 -9.18 17.50 -2.97
N PHE A 83 -9.68 18.60 -2.47
CA PHE A 83 -9.13 19.39 -1.36
C PHE A 83 -9.17 18.70 0.01
N ASN A 84 -10.06 17.70 0.21
CA ASN A 84 -10.14 16.95 1.48
C ASN A 84 -10.16 15.44 1.25
N SER A 85 -9.97 14.67 2.33
CA SER A 85 -9.93 13.20 2.30
C SER A 85 -11.23 12.59 1.81
N GLY A 86 -12.39 13.09 2.25
CA GLY A 86 -13.71 12.58 1.87
C GLY A 86 -13.96 12.76 0.37
N VAL A 87 -13.69 13.95 -0.17
CA VAL A 87 -13.81 14.24 -1.61
C VAL A 87 -12.86 13.36 -2.42
N LYS A 88 -11.63 13.10 -1.93
CA LYS A 88 -10.71 12.15 -2.58
C LYS A 88 -11.29 10.74 -2.65
N GLN A 89 -11.79 10.22 -1.54
CA GLN A 89 -12.37 8.87 -1.50
C GLN A 89 -13.60 8.78 -2.41
N TRP A 90 -14.50 9.75 -2.33
CA TRP A 90 -15.65 9.85 -3.22
C TRP A 90 -15.26 9.84 -4.70
N PHE A 91 -14.29 10.67 -5.07
CA PHE A 91 -13.82 10.77 -6.46
C PHE A 91 -13.25 9.44 -6.96
N TYR A 92 -12.31 8.83 -6.22
CA TYR A 92 -11.64 7.62 -6.69
C TYR A 92 -12.58 6.41 -6.72
N LEU A 93 -13.47 6.23 -5.73
CA LEU A 93 -14.45 5.16 -5.79
C LEU A 93 -15.44 5.35 -6.94
N SER A 94 -15.90 6.58 -7.16
CA SER A 94 -16.75 6.91 -8.30
C SER A 94 -16.03 6.67 -9.63
N LEU A 95 -14.75 7.04 -9.73
CA LEU A 95 -13.90 6.77 -10.90
C LEU A 95 -13.84 5.28 -11.21
N GLY A 96 -13.62 4.43 -10.20
CA GLY A 96 -13.58 2.98 -10.36
C GLY A 96 -14.91 2.40 -10.89
N GLY A 97 -16.03 2.79 -10.28
CA GLY A 97 -17.35 2.34 -10.73
C GLY A 97 -17.74 2.83 -12.12
N LEU A 98 -17.43 4.09 -12.43
CA LEU A 98 -17.65 4.63 -13.78
C LEU A 98 -16.73 3.95 -14.80
N GLY A 99 -15.50 3.59 -14.43
CA GLY A 99 -14.60 2.81 -15.28
C GLY A 99 -15.19 1.45 -15.63
N LEU A 100 -15.72 0.73 -14.64
CA LEU A 100 -16.37 -0.55 -14.88
C LEU A 100 -17.65 -0.40 -15.71
N TYR A 101 -18.48 0.62 -15.44
CA TYR A 101 -19.63 0.96 -16.24
C TYR A 101 -19.22 1.20 -17.72
N CYS A 102 -18.24 2.04 -17.99
CA CYS A 102 -17.77 2.32 -19.36
C CYS A 102 -17.27 1.04 -20.05
N PHE A 103 -16.52 0.22 -19.33
CA PHE A 103 -16.00 -1.03 -19.84
C PHE A 103 -17.11 -2.03 -20.19
N LEU A 104 -18.10 -2.20 -19.31
CA LEU A 104 -19.28 -3.04 -19.57
C LEU A 104 -20.10 -2.55 -20.77
N ARG A 105 -20.28 -1.22 -20.88
CA ARG A 105 -20.94 -0.61 -22.05
C ARG A 105 -20.16 -0.83 -23.34
N PHE A 106 -18.85 -0.77 -23.29
CA PHE A 106 -17.99 -1.11 -24.42
C PHE A 106 -18.11 -2.57 -24.84
N LYS A 107 -18.39 -3.49 -23.89
CA LYS A 107 -18.70 -4.89 -24.15
C LYS A 107 -20.18 -5.15 -24.52
N ASN A 108 -20.96 -4.10 -24.81
CA ASN A 108 -22.38 -4.15 -25.18
C ASN A 108 -23.31 -4.73 -24.09
N ILE A 109 -22.90 -4.71 -22.83
CA ILE A 109 -23.76 -5.05 -21.68
C ILE A 109 -24.82 -3.96 -21.50
N SER A 110 -26.04 -4.31 -21.08
CA SER A 110 -27.16 -3.36 -20.92
C SER A 110 -26.83 -2.21 -19.95
N TYR A 111 -27.51 -1.09 -20.08
CA TYR A 111 -27.31 0.08 -19.20
C TYR A 111 -27.52 -0.29 -17.73
N PHE A 112 -28.59 -1.01 -17.42
CA PHE A 112 -28.90 -1.40 -16.05
C PHE A 112 -27.83 -2.31 -15.45
N SER A 113 -27.46 -3.37 -16.16
CA SER A 113 -26.42 -4.31 -15.71
C SER A 113 -25.07 -3.65 -15.56
N SER A 114 -24.74 -2.69 -16.43
CA SER A 114 -23.51 -1.92 -16.33
C SER A 114 -23.50 -1.00 -15.10
N ILE A 115 -24.63 -0.39 -14.74
CA ILE A 115 -24.80 0.40 -13.51
C ILE A 115 -24.66 -0.51 -12.29
N PHE A 116 -25.32 -1.66 -12.30
CA PHE A 116 -25.27 -2.62 -11.20
C PHE A 116 -23.82 -3.08 -10.93
N GLY A 117 -23.08 -3.46 -11.99
CA GLY A 117 -21.65 -3.81 -11.87
C GLY A 117 -20.79 -2.65 -11.36
N GLY A 118 -21.03 -1.42 -11.84
CA GLY A 118 -20.33 -0.24 -11.38
C GLY A 118 -20.56 0.05 -9.88
N ILE A 119 -21.80 -0.08 -9.40
CA ILE A 119 -22.16 0.06 -7.98
C ILE A 119 -21.51 -1.06 -7.15
N ALA A 120 -21.62 -2.32 -7.60
CA ALA A 120 -21.00 -3.47 -6.95
C ALA A 120 -19.49 -3.26 -6.74
N TYR A 121 -18.82 -2.74 -7.74
CA TYR A 121 -17.37 -2.44 -7.66
C TYR A 121 -17.05 -1.31 -6.71
N SER A 122 -17.75 -0.17 -6.82
CA SER A 122 -17.46 1.03 -6.04
C SER A 122 -17.75 0.87 -4.55
N LEU A 123 -18.80 0.11 -4.20
CA LEU A 123 -19.32 0.00 -2.83
C LEU A 123 -18.92 -1.29 -2.13
N THR A 124 -17.93 -2.04 -2.68
CA THR A 124 -17.45 -3.27 -2.03
C THR A 124 -16.97 -3.02 -0.60
N PRO A 125 -17.42 -3.80 0.41
CA PRO A 125 -17.05 -3.63 1.80
C PRO A 125 -15.54 -3.73 2.08
N HIS A 126 -14.82 -4.49 1.27
CA HIS A 126 -13.35 -4.56 1.35
C HIS A 126 -12.70 -3.17 1.28
N VAL A 127 -13.16 -2.32 0.38
CA VAL A 127 -12.58 -0.97 0.18
C VAL A 127 -12.94 -0.04 1.35
N PHE A 128 -14.12 -0.15 1.95
CA PHE A 128 -14.50 0.62 3.13
C PHE A 128 -13.62 0.26 4.34
N GLY A 129 -13.28 -1.02 4.51
CA GLY A 129 -12.26 -1.43 5.47
C GLY A 129 -10.89 -0.81 5.19
N LEU A 130 -10.49 -0.67 3.92
CA LEU A 130 -9.25 0.02 3.54
C LEU A 130 -9.29 1.52 3.84
N ILE A 131 -10.45 2.20 3.70
CA ILE A 131 -10.65 3.59 4.13
C ILE A 131 -10.40 3.71 5.62
N ASN A 132 -11.02 2.82 6.41
CA ASN A 132 -10.89 2.81 7.86
C ASN A 132 -9.44 2.54 8.31
N ALA A 133 -8.69 1.75 7.56
CA ALA A 133 -7.27 1.47 7.77
C ALA A 133 -6.32 2.60 7.31
N GLY A 134 -6.81 3.57 6.54
CA GLY A 134 -5.99 4.64 5.96
C GLY A 134 -5.20 4.26 4.72
N HIS A 135 -5.53 3.13 4.06
CA HIS A 135 -4.80 2.60 2.90
C HIS A 135 -5.16 3.32 1.58
N ASN A 136 -5.02 4.64 1.55
CA ASN A 136 -5.47 5.50 0.46
C ASN A 136 -4.89 5.14 -0.91
N THR A 137 -3.59 4.80 -0.99
CA THR A 137 -2.93 4.46 -2.26
C THR A 137 -3.45 3.16 -2.87
N LYS A 138 -3.88 2.18 -2.04
CA LYS A 138 -4.53 0.96 -2.52
C LYS A 138 -5.86 1.26 -3.20
N ILE A 139 -6.67 2.12 -2.56
CA ILE A 139 -7.99 2.54 -3.08
C ILE A 139 -7.83 3.28 -4.40
N MET A 140 -6.87 4.19 -4.48
CA MET A 140 -6.57 4.91 -5.72
C MET A 140 -6.14 3.96 -6.84
N ALA A 141 -5.20 3.03 -6.58
CA ALA A 141 -4.74 2.05 -7.57
C ALA A 141 -5.87 1.11 -8.01
N PHE A 142 -6.71 0.66 -7.08
CA PHE A 142 -7.91 -0.13 -7.35
C PHE A 142 -8.86 0.61 -8.29
N SER A 143 -9.09 1.89 -8.10
CA SER A 143 -10.01 2.69 -8.91
C SER A 143 -9.62 2.78 -10.40
N PHE A 144 -8.33 2.61 -10.72
CA PHE A 144 -7.86 2.57 -12.10
C PHE A 144 -7.97 1.19 -12.77
N VAL A 145 -8.18 0.10 -12.01
CA VAL A 145 -8.24 -1.26 -12.58
C VAL A 145 -9.26 -1.37 -13.72
N PRO A 146 -10.53 -0.94 -13.58
CA PRO A 146 -11.49 -1.05 -14.69
C PRO A 146 -11.12 -0.22 -15.92
N TRP A 147 -10.48 0.93 -15.72
CA TRP A 147 -10.01 1.77 -16.82
C TRP A 147 -8.87 1.14 -17.60
N ILE A 148 -7.96 0.44 -16.90
CA ILE A 148 -6.90 -0.34 -17.54
C ILE A 148 -7.52 -1.44 -18.41
N PHE A 149 -8.51 -2.21 -17.87
CA PHE A 149 -9.17 -3.26 -18.65
C PHE A 149 -9.97 -2.72 -19.83
N PHE A 150 -10.61 -1.58 -19.67
CA PHE A 150 -11.25 -0.88 -20.77
C PHE A 150 -10.22 -0.52 -21.85
N SER A 151 -9.10 0.11 -21.47
CA SER A 151 -8.04 0.52 -22.39
C SER A 151 -7.39 -0.68 -23.10
N VAL A 152 -7.15 -1.79 -22.39
CA VAL A 152 -6.64 -3.02 -22.98
C VAL A 152 -7.63 -3.62 -23.97
N SER A 153 -8.91 -3.70 -23.59
CA SER A 153 -9.94 -4.21 -24.52
C SER A 153 -10.07 -3.33 -25.77
N TYR A 154 -9.93 -2.02 -25.62
CA TYR A 154 -9.90 -1.08 -26.73
C TYR A 154 -8.66 -1.35 -27.61
N LEU A 155 -7.47 -1.59 -27.01
CA LEU A 155 -6.27 -1.94 -27.74
C LEU A 155 -6.39 -3.26 -28.51
N PHE A 156 -7.03 -4.28 -27.92
CA PHE A 156 -7.28 -5.56 -28.60
C PHE A 156 -8.19 -5.41 -29.83
N GLN A 157 -9.14 -4.46 -29.77
CA GLN A 157 -10.05 -4.18 -30.88
C GLN A 157 -9.38 -3.33 -31.97
N GLU A 158 -8.81 -2.18 -31.60
CA GLU A 158 -8.33 -1.15 -32.53
C GLU A 158 -6.93 -1.43 -33.08
N LYS A 159 -6.02 -1.98 -32.23
CA LYS A 159 -4.62 -2.28 -32.58
C LYS A 159 -3.91 -1.09 -33.25
N SER A 160 -4.06 0.10 -32.66
CA SER A 160 -3.59 1.39 -33.19
C SER A 160 -2.71 2.12 -32.17
N ILE A 161 -1.91 3.08 -32.66
CA ILE A 161 -1.09 3.93 -31.77
C ILE A 161 -1.96 4.73 -30.78
N LYS A 162 -3.15 5.15 -31.18
CA LYS A 162 -4.12 5.80 -30.31
C LYS A 162 -4.48 4.95 -29.11
N SER A 163 -4.76 3.67 -29.30
CA SER A 163 -5.08 2.72 -28.20
C SER A 163 -3.85 2.44 -27.32
N VAL A 164 -2.66 2.41 -27.89
CA VAL A 164 -1.39 2.33 -27.14
C VAL A 164 -1.22 3.53 -26.22
N LEU A 165 -1.34 4.75 -26.77
CA LEU A 165 -1.20 5.99 -25.99
C LEU A 165 -2.24 6.07 -24.87
N PHE A 166 -3.50 5.71 -25.16
CA PHE A 166 -4.56 5.70 -24.17
C PHE A 166 -4.26 4.74 -23.01
N LEU A 167 -3.86 3.51 -23.31
CA LEU A 167 -3.44 2.53 -22.27
C LEU A 167 -2.24 3.03 -21.47
N SER A 168 -1.25 3.62 -22.15
CA SER A 168 -0.05 4.15 -21.50
C SER A 168 -0.36 5.26 -20.49
N ILE A 169 -1.22 6.21 -20.88
CA ILE A 169 -1.64 7.32 -20.00
C ILE A 169 -2.38 6.80 -18.77
N ILE A 170 -3.36 5.91 -18.95
CA ILE A 170 -4.11 5.35 -17.83
C ILE A 170 -3.21 4.53 -16.90
N SER A 171 -2.27 3.75 -17.46
CA SER A 171 -1.28 2.99 -16.69
C SER A 171 -0.34 3.90 -15.90
N ALA A 172 0.08 5.03 -16.48
CA ALA A 172 0.88 6.03 -15.79
C ALA A 172 0.14 6.61 -14.58
N PHE A 173 -1.15 6.95 -14.71
CA PHE A 173 -1.96 7.39 -13.57
C PHE A 173 -2.07 6.33 -12.47
N GLN A 174 -2.23 5.06 -12.82
CA GLN A 174 -2.27 3.98 -11.83
C GLN A 174 -0.92 3.82 -11.11
N LEU A 175 0.21 3.96 -11.81
CA LEU A 175 1.56 3.90 -11.21
C LEU A 175 1.85 5.12 -10.32
N TRP A 176 1.46 6.34 -10.72
CA TRP A 176 1.70 7.56 -9.94
C TRP A 176 0.96 7.61 -8.59
N VAL A 177 -0.08 6.78 -8.39
CA VAL A 177 -0.68 6.65 -7.05
C VAL A 177 0.21 5.85 -6.07
N ASN A 178 1.32 5.33 -6.57
CA ASN A 178 2.40 4.72 -5.80
C ASN A 178 2.00 3.48 -4.98
N HIS A 179 1.28 2.56 -5.62
CA HIS A 179 1.01 1.23 -5.08
C HIS A 179 1.40 0.12 -6.08
N PRO A 180 2.72 -0.16 -6.26
CA PRO A 180 3.22 -1.04 -7.33
C PRO A 180 2.63 -2.46 -7.32
N GLN A 181 2.32 -3.01 -6.14
CA GLN A 181 1.78 -4.37 -6.01
C GLN A 181 0.41 -4.52 -6.67
N VAL A 182 -0.50 -3.56 -6.51
CA VAL A 182 -1.82 -3.58 -7.18
C VAL A 182 -1.66 -3.44 -8.70
N VAL A 183 -0.73 -2.58 -9.13
CA VAL A 183 -0.38 -2.44 -10.56
C VAL A 183 0.14 -3.77 -11.12
N TYR A 184 1.04 -4.42 -10.40
CA TYR A 184 1.62 -5.70 -10.80
C TYR A 184 0.54 -6.77 -11.00
N TYR A 185 -0.39 -6.92 -10.05
CA TYR A 185 -1.52 -7.86 -10.18
C TYR A 185 -2.45 -7.51 -11.33
N THR A 186 -2.67 -6.22 -11.59
CA THR A 186 -3.43 -5.75 -12.76
C THR A 186 -2.78 -6.21 -14.06
N TRP A 187 -1.45 -6.07 -14.18
CA TRP A 187 -0.71 -6.48 -15.36
C TRP A 187 -0.55 -7.99 -15.49
N MET A 188 -0.43 -8.74 -14.39
CA MET A 188 -0.52 -10.22 -14.41
C MET A 188 -1.83 -10.69 -15.05
N PHE A 189 -2.95 -10.07 -14.66
CA PHE A 189 -4.25 -10.37 -15.26
C PHE A 189 -4.26 -10.05 -16.77
N ILE A 190 -3.71 -8.90 -17.18
CA ILE A 190 -3.67 -8.48 -18.59
C ILE A 190 -2.87 -9.48 -19.43
N PHE A 191 -1.69 -9.89 -18.96
CA PHE A 191 -0.90 -10.90 -19.64
C PHE A 191 -1.60 -12.26 -19.67
N GLY A 192 -2.28 -12.63 -18.59
CA GLY A 192 -3.15 -13.82 -18.55
C GLY A 192 -4.27 -13.75 -19.60
N TYR A 193 -4.91 -12.60 -19.74
CA TYR A 193 -5.93 -12.38 -20.76
C TYR A 193 -5.36 -12.44 -22.18
N TRP A 194 -4.20 -11.84 -22.40
CA TRP A 194 -3.50 -11.94 -23.69
C TRP A 194 -3.18 -13.41 -24.01
N ALA A 195 -2.58 -14.15 -23.09
CA ALA A 195 -2.18 -15.55 -23.29
C ALA A 195 -3.40 -16.43 -23.57
N TYR A 196 -4.47 -16.31 -22.77
CA TYR A 196 -5.73 -17.01 -22.98
C TYR A 196 -6.31 -16.71 -24.37
N SER A 197 -6.42 -15.44 -24.74
CA SER A 197 -6.96 -15.00 -26.02
C SER A 197 -6.12 -15.48 -27.20
N PHE A 198 -4.80 -15.51 -27.03
CA PHE A 198 -3.85 -16.02 -28.03
C PHE A 198 -4.03 -17.52 -28.25
N ILE A 199 -4.14 -18.31 -27.17
CA ILE A 199 -4.36 -19.75 -27.22
C ILE A 199 -5.74 -20.08 -27.80
N ASP A 200 -6.80 -19.46 -27.29
CA ASP A 200 -8.19 -19.70 -27.77
C ASP A 200 -8.32 -19.41 -29.26
N LYS A 201 -7.74 -18.29 -29.73
CA LYS A 201 -7.72 -17.96 -31.15
C LYS A 201 -6.88 -18.93 -31.98
N SER A 202 -5.71 -19.34 -31.48
CA SER A 202 -4.85 -20.29 -32.20
C SER A 202 -5.53 -21.63 -32.38
N ILE A 203 -6.26 -22.10 -31.36
CA ILE A 203 -7.03 -23.36 -31.43
C ILE A 203 -8.19 -23.23 -32.42
N LYS A 204 -8.99 -22.15 -32.35
CA LYS A 204 -10.14 -21.92 -33.23
C LYS A 204 -9.74 -21.77 -34.70
N ASP A 205 -8.71 -21.00 -34.98
CA ASP A 205 -8.23 -20.72 -36.34
C ASP A 205 -7.32 -21.85 -36.87
N LYS A 206 -6.97 -22.86 -36.06
CA LYS A 206 -6.01 -23.94 -36.34
C LYS A 206 -4.66 -23.44 -36.88
N LYS A 207 -4.22 -22.27 -36.41
CA LYS A 207 -2.94 -21.64 -36.73
C LYS A 207 -2.49 -20.72 -35.59
N ILE A 208 -1.18 -20.45 -35.50
CA ILE A 208 -0.61 -19.57 -34.50
C ILE A 208 -1.23 -18.15 -34.67
N ALA A 209 -1.82 -17.62 -33.60
CA ALA A 209 -2.35 -16.26 -33.58
C ALA A 209 -1.25 -15.20 -33.69
N SER A 210 -1.61 -13.97 -34.10
CA SER A 210 -0.66 -12.90 -34.27
C SER A 210 -0.15 -12.33 -32.94
N PHE A 211 1.15 -12.14 -32.80
CA PHE A 211 1.81 -11.45 -31.67
C PHE A 211 1.62 -9.93 -31.68
N LYS A 212 0.91 -9.36 -32.66
CA LYS A 212 0.73 -7.90 -32.81
C LYS A 212 0.20 -7.23 -31.52
N VAL A 213 -0.72 -7.88 -30.80
CA VAL A 213 -1.25 -7.33 -29.54
C VAL A 213 -0.19 -7.30 -28.45
N LEU A 214 0.62 -8.36 -28.32
CA LEU A 214 1.75 -8.39 -27.38
C LEU A 214 2.73 -7.26 -27.67
N PHE A 215 3.06 -7.04 -28.94
CA PHE A 215 3.94 -5.95 -29.35
C PHE A 215 3.39 -4.58 -28.92
N TYR A 216 2.09 -4.34 -29.10
CA TYR A 216 1.46 -3.09 -28.65
C TYR A 216 1.39 -2.98 -27.11
N LEU A 217 1.20 -4.08 -26.39
CA LEU A 217 1.29 -4.08 -24.93
C LEU A 217 2.70 -3.70 -24.45
N LEU A 218 3.74 -4.25 -25.08
CA LEU A 218 5.14 -3.92 -24.74
C LEU A 218 5.47 -2.45 -25.05
N ILE A 219 4.99 -1.91 -26.19
CA ILE A 219 5.12 -0.48 -26.46
C ILE A 219 4.41 0.35 -25.39
N SER A 220 3.19 -0.06 -24.98
CA SER A 220 2.46 0.65 -23.93
C SER A 220 3.22 0.64 -22.59
N ILE A 221 3.85 -0.47 -22.22
CA ILE A 221 4.71 -0.55 -21.05
C ILE A 221 5.90 0.40 -21.17
N SER A 222 6.60 0.39 -22.31
CA SER A 222 7.75 1.27 -22.54
C SER A 222 7.37 2.74 -22.44
N MET A 223 6.27 3.14 -23.07
CA MET A 223 5.74 4.51 -23.00
C MET A 223 5.32 4.87 -21.56
N THR A 224 4.68 3.95 -20.86
CA THR A 224 4.31 4.13 -19.44
C THR A 224 5.56 4.33 -18.59
N THR A 225 6.62 3.52 -18.78
CA THR A 225 7.88 3.64 -18.05
C THR A 225 8.54 5.00 -18.23
N LEU A 226 8.53 5.54 -19.47
CA LEU A 226 9.02 6.90 -19.72
C LEU A 226 8.18 7.95 -18.97
N MET A 227 6.84 7.82 -18.96
CA MET A 227 5.96 8.75 -18.26
C MET A 227 6.14 8.72 -16.75
N VAL A 228 6.45 7.56 -16.17
CA VAL A 228 6.60 7.39 -14.73
C VAL A 228 8.06 7.34 -14.27
N SER A 229 9.02 7.71 -15.12
CA SER A 229 10.43 7.80 -14.72
C SER A 229 10.59 8.66 -13.46
N ASP A 230 9.81 9.74 -13.32
CA ASP A 230 9.56 10.40 -12.03
C ASP A 230 8.29 9.76 -11.38
N PRO A 231 8.33 9.04 -10.25
CA PRO A 231 9.44 8.90 -9.28
C PRO A 231 10.28 7.59 -9.37
N TYR A 232 10.03 6.75 -10.36
CA TYR A 232 10.49 5.35 -10.31
C TYR A 232 12.00 5.18 -10.48
N VAL A 233 12.73 6.13 -11.05
CA VAL A 233 14.20 6.10 -11.11
C VAL A 233 14.80 6.11 -9.70
N ASP A 234 14.38 7.04 -8.84
CA ASP A 234 14.88 7.13 -7.46
C ASP A 234 14.41 5.96 -6.59
N ILE A 235 13.16 5.52 -6.79
CA ILE A 235 12.61 4.36 -6.09
C ILE A 235 13.43 3.10 -6.42
N PHE A 236 13.79 2.91 -7.68
CA PHE A 236 14.59 1.78 -8.12
C PHE A 236 16.03 1.85 -7.57
N ALA A 237 16.64 3.04 -7.57
CA ALA A 237 17.94 3.25 -6.95
C ALA A 237 17.93 2.95 -5.45
N PHE A 238 16.91 3.42 -4.72
CA PHE A 238 16.75 3.15 -3.30
C PHE A 238 16.51 1.66 -3.00
N GLN A 239 15.77 0.97 -3.85
CA GLN A 239 15.41 -0.43 -3.62
C GLN A 239 16.64 -1.31 -3.38
N ASN A 240 17.73 -1.09 -4.14
CA ASN A 240 18.97 -1.86 -4.04
C ASN A 240 19.73 -1.64 -2.70
N HIS A 241 19.33 -0.65 -1.93
CA HIS A 241 19.87 -0.32 -0.59
C HIS A 241 18.86 -0.55 0.53
N SER A 242 17.67 -1.03 0.20
CA SER A 242 16.58 -1.22 1.15
C SER A 242 16.53 -2.63 1.74
N ASN A 243 15.84 -2.77 2.86
CA ASN A 243 15.55 -4.06 3.49
C ASN A 243 14.64 -4.99 2.65
N ARG A 244 14.17 -4.53 1.48
CA ARG A 244 13.38 -5.34 0.52
C ARG A 244 14.13 -5.68 -0.77
N GLY A 245 15.32 -5.11 -0.97
CA GLY A 245 16.09 -5.32 -2.18
C GLY A 245 17.55 -5.68 -1.95
N ALA A 246 18.09 -5.41 -0.76
CA ALA A 246 19.45 -5.81 -0.37
C ALA A 246 19.41 -6.97 0.63
N PRO A 247 20.32 -7.97 0.51
CA PRO A 247 20.47 -9.04 1.49
C PRO A 247 20.92 -8.47 2.85
N SER A 248 20.56 -9.15 3.94
CA SER A 248 21.05 -8.81 5.26
C SER A 248 22.46 -9.38 5.45
N VAL A 249 23.33 -8.63 6.11
CA VAL A 249 24.64 -9.15 6.55
C VAL A 249 24.52 -10.21 7.65
N LEU A 250 23.33 -10.38 8.21
CA LEU A 250 23.01 -11.37 9.25
C LEU A 250 22.55 -12.72 8.66
N ASP A 251 22.30 -12.78 7.34
CA ASP A 251 21.89 -14.04 6.70
C ASP A 251 23.09 -14.98 6.62
N GLU A 252 22.90 -16.25 7.05
CA GLU A 252 23.99 -17.25 7.15
C GLU A 252 24.37 -17.84 5.78
N THR A 253 23.48 -17.78 4.82
CA THR A 253 23.69 -18.32 3.47
C THR A 253 24.07 -17.23 2.49
N ASN A 254 25.03 -17.51 1.58
CA ASN A 254 25.36 -16.69 0.43
C ASN A 254 24.22 -16.64 -0.64
N GLU A 255 23.00 -16.91 -0.22
CA GLU A 255 21.85 -16.78 -1.10
C GLU A 255 21.63 -15.31 -1.45
N THR A 256 22.02 -14.97 -2.65
CA THR A 256 21.80 -13.66 -3.29
C THR A 256 20.31 -13.42 -3.61
N SER A 257 19.40 -13.83 -2.74
CA SER A 257 17.98 -13.60 -2.95
C SER A 257 17.67 -12.12 -2.73
N SER A 258 17.63 -11.38 -3.82
CA SER A 258 17.17 -9.98 -3.85
C SER A 258 15.66 -9.92 -3.64
N GLY A 259 15.18 -10.18 -2.44
CA GLY A 259 13.75 -10.18 -2.12
C GLY A 259 13.48 -10.16 -0.63
N THR A 260 12.22 -10.22 -0.25
CA THR A 260 11.82 -10.37 1.16
C THR A 260 11.92 -11.84 1.57
N LYS A 261 12.19 -12.12 2.87
CA LYS A 261 12.13 -13.49 3.39
C LYS A 261 10.73 -14.07 3.20
N TRP A 262 10.64 -15.37 2.93
CA TRP A 262 9.39 -16.10 2.70
C TRP A 262 8.33 -15.84 3.77
N ASP A 263 8.71 -15.95 5.04
CA ASP A 263 7.78 -15.74 6.16
C ASP A 263 7.20 -14.32 6.22
N TYR A 264 8.02 -13.32 5.84
CA TYR A 264 7.56 -11.93 5.75
C TYR A 264 6.67 -11.71 4.52
N ALA A 265 7.02 -12.26 3.36
CA ALA A 265 6.25 -12.13 2.13
C ALA A 265 4.87 -12.80 2.27
N THR A 266 4.80 -13.94 2.96
CA THR A 266 3.58 -14.74 3.12
C THR A 266 2.73 -14.36 4.33
N GLN A 267 3.09 -13.30 5.06
CA GLN A 267 2.20 -12.72 6.06
C GLN A 267 0.87 -12.30 5.42
N TRP A 268 -0.24 -12.44 6.14
CA TRP A 268 -1.59 -12.24 5.61
C TRP A 268 -1.93 -13.12 4.40
N SER A 269 -1.37 -14.33 4.34
CA SER A 269 -1.92 -15.39 3.49
C SER A 269 -3.33 -15.70 3.91
N PHE A 270 -4.24 -15.84 2.95
CA PHE A 270 -5.63 -16.17 3.21
C PHE A 270 -5.78 -17.66 3.43
N HIS A 271 -6.39 -18.06 4.52
CA HIS A 271 -6.60 -19.48 4.78
C HIS A 271 -7.79 -19.98 3.94
N PRO A 272 -7.74 -21.19 3.32
CA PRO A 272 -8.86 -21.72 2.53
C PRO A 272 -10.20 -21.72 3.25
N MET A 273 -10.22 -21.97 4.55
CA MET A 273 -11.46 -21.89 5.37
C MET A 273 -12.05 -20.49 5.41
N GLU A 274 -11.25 -19.44 5.26
CA GLU A 274 -11.76 -18.06 5.25
C GLU A 274 -12.56 -17.70 3.98
N ILE A 275 -12.60 -18.58 2.95
CA ILE A 275 -13.49 -18.43 1.77
C ILE A 275 -14.95 -18.26 2.21
N ILE A 276 -15.35 -18.83 3.32
CA ILE A 276 -16.68 -18.66 3.92
C ILE A 276 -17.02 -17.17 4.09
N SER A 277 -16.01 -16.33 4.38
CA SER A 277 -16.21 -14.89 4.55
C SER A 277 -16.63 -14.16 3.25
N PHE A 278 -16.45 -14.74 2.08
CA PHE A 278 -16.99 -14.17 0.83
C PHE A 278 -18.53 -14.18 0.79
N ALA A 279 -19.16 -15.13 1.47
CA ALA A 279 -20.61 -15.27 1.55
C ALA A 279 -21.18 -14.87 2.92
N LEU A 280 -20.45 -15.12 4.00
CA LEU A 280 -20.84 -14.85 5.39
C LEU A 280 -19.85 -13.84 6.01
N PRO A 281 -20.13 -12.53 5.90
CA PRO A 281 -19.15 -11.48 6.22
C PRO A 281 -18.72 -11.46 7.68
N TYR A 282 -19.56 -11.96 8.59
CA TYR A 282 -19.33 -11.94 10.04
C TYR A 282 -18.74 -13.25 10.57
N HIS A 283 -18.57 -14.29 9.74
CA HIS A 283 -18.16 -15.62 10.18
C HIS A 283 -16.87 -15.59 11.03
N PHE A 284 -15.82 -14.94 10.54
CA PHE A 284 -14.56 -14.80 11.28
C PHE A 284 -14.47 -13.52 12.12
N GLY A 285 -15.60 -12.85 12.40
CA GLY A 285 -15.64 -11.54 13.04
C GLY A 285 -15.24 -10.41 12.08
N LEU A 286 -15.19 -9.18 12.59
CA LEU A 286 -15.00 -8.00 11.75
C LEU A 286 -13.58 -7.43 11.79
N GLN A 287 -13.01 -7.30 12.99
CA GLN A 287 -11.77 -6.57 13.21
C GLN A 287 -10.95 -7.22 14.33
N ASN A 288 -9.64 -7.00 14.28
CA ASN A 288 -8.72 -7.36 15.34
C ASN A 288 -7.71 -6.21 15.51
N PHE A 289 -8.05 -5.23 16.33
CA PHE A 289 -7.14 -4.15 16.70
C PHE A 289 -6.60 -4.33 18.10
N SER A 290 -5.41 -3.80 18.36
CA SER A 290 -4.93 -3.59 19.71
C SER A 290 -5.76 -2.49 20.36
N VAL A 291 -6.42 -2.81 21.43
CA VAL A 291 -7.32 -1.92 22.15
C VAL A 291 -6.53 -0.81 22.83
N LYS A 292 -6.62 0.41 22.33
CA LYS A 292 -6.14 1.57 23.06
C LYS A 292 -7.15 2.07 24.10
N ASN A 293 -8.43 1.81 23.92
CA ASN A 293 -9.48 2.28 24.81
C ASN A 293 -10.16 1.11 25.53
N ARG A 294 -9.64 0.76 26.71
CA ARG A 294 -10.21 -0.28 27.58
C ARG A 294 -11.47 0.16 28.33
N THR A 295 -11.91 1.40 28.14
CA THR A 295 -13.03 1.99 28.89
C THR A 295 -14.40 1.69 28.29
N ASN A 296 -14.45 1.25 27.00
CA ASN A 296 -15.69 0.85 26.36
C ASN A 296 -15.68 -0.66 26.04
N PRO A 297 -16.32 -1.51 26.87
CA PRO A 297 -16.33 -2.96 26.69
C PRO A 297 -16.90 -3.39 25.33
N SER A 298 -17.93 -2.74 24.80
CA SER A 298 -18.56 -3.13 23.53
C SER A 298 -17.63 -2.88 22.34
N GLU A 299 -16.86 -1.81 22.33
CA GLU A 299 -15.88 -1.53 21.28
C GLU A 299 -14.66 -2.44 21.37
N PHE A 300 -14.19 -2.73 22.60
CA PHE A 300 -13.17 -3.73 22.85
C PHE A 300 -13.56 -5.08 22.26
N MET A 301 -14.79 -5.49 22.47
CA MET A 301 -15.29 -6.78 22.06
C MET A 301 -15.46 -6.87 20.56
N LYS A 302 -15.94 -5.81 19.91
CA LYS A 302 -16.01 -5.72 18.44
C LYS A 302 -14.62 -5.88 17.81
N GLN A 303 -13.61 -5.22 18.38
CA GLN A 303 -12.22 -5.28 17.92
C GLN A 303 -11.54 -6.63 18.14
N ALA A 304 -11.89 -7.36 19.21
CA ALA A 304 -11.38 -8.70 19.50
C ALA A 304 -12.14 -9.82 18.77
N SER A 305 -13.19 -9.48 18.02
CA SER A 305 -14.08 -10.48 17.41
C SER A 305 -13.44 -11.32 16.32
N TYR A 306 -12.44 -10.79 15.58
CA TYR A 306 -11.78 -11.55 14.52
C TYR A 306 -10.99 -12.75 15.06
N TRP A 307 -11.31 -13.95 14.56
CA TRP A 307 -10.69 -15.23 14.96
C TRP A 307 -10.10 -16.03 13.78
N GLY A 308 -10.08 -15.44 12.57
CA GLY A 308 -9.46 -16.05 11.40
C GLY A 308 -7.93 -16.22 11.52
N TYR A 309 -7.32 -16.68 10.46
CA TYR A 309 -5.91 -17.14 10.43
C TYR A 309 -4.89 -16.03 10.14
N MET A 310 -5.32 -14.86 9.67
CA MET A 310 -4.42 -13.74 9.46
C MET A 310 -3.97 -13.11 10.80
N PRO A 311 -2.79 -12.45 10.87
CA PRO A 311 -2.31 -11.81 12.10
C PRO A 311 -3.32 -10.81 12.70
N PHE A 312 -3.99 -10.07 11.86
CA PHE A 312 -5.14 -9.19 12.15
C PHE A 312 -5.82 -8.80 10.84
N THR A 313 -7.03 -8.27 10.91
CA THR A 313 -7.71 -7.66 9.75
C THR A 313 -8.38 -6.35 10.13
N GLN A 314 -8.48 -5.44 9.18
CA GLN A 314 -9.23 -4.18 9.28
C GLN A 314 -10.31 -4.10 8.20
N SER A 315 -10.48 -5.18 7.46
CA SER A 315 -11.36 -5.28 6.30
C SER A 315 -11.92 -6.69 6.17
N THR A 316 -12.87 -6.87 5.28
CA THR A 316 -13.43 -8.17 4.91
C THR A 316 -13.20 -8.42 3.42
N HIS A 317 -13.24 -9.68 3.00
CA HIS A 317 -13.28 -10.04 1.58
C HIS A 317 -14.70 -10.27 1.05
N TYR A 318 -15.72 -9.98 1.86
CA TYR A 318 -17.11 -9.98 1.41
C TYR A 318 -17.32 -8.93 0.31
N MET A 319 -17.99 -9.32 -0.76
CA MET A 319 -18.23 -8.45 -1.92
C MET A 319 -19.70 -8.03 -2.05
N GLY A 320 -20.60 -8.67 -1.29
CA GLY A 320 -22.04 -8.62 -1.43
C GLY A 320 -22.59 -9.99 -1.89
N LEU A 321 -23.62 -10.49 -1.24
CA LEU A 321 -24.10 -11.85 -1.50
C LEU A 321 -24.65 -12.01 -2.92
N LEU A 322 -25.35 -11.02 -3.46
CA LEU A 322 -25.83 -11.06 -4.85
C LEU A 322 -24.66 -11.07 -5.86
N ILE A 323 -23.54 -10.45 -5.53
CA ILE A 323 -22.35 -10.43 -6.38
C ILE A 323 -21.71 -11.82 -6.48
N LEU A 324 -21.92 -12.66 -5.47
CA LEU A 324 -21.52 -14.07 -5.49
C LEU A 324 -22.57 -14.97 -6.15
N LEU A 325 -23.84 -14.85 -5.75
CA LEU A 325 -24.90 -15.75 -6.19
C LEU A 325 -25.27 -15.58 -7.67
N LEU A 326 -25.30 -14.36 -8.22
CA LEU A 326 -25.64 -14.11 -9.61
C LEU A 326 -24.67 -14.76 -10.61
N PRO A 327 -23.33 -14.61 -10.47
CA PRO A 327 -22.38 -15.32 -11.32
C PRO A 327 -22.47 -16.84 -11.22
N ILE A 328 -22.63 -17.38 -10.01
CA ILE A 328 -22.77 -18.83 -9.81
C ILE A 328 -24.07 -19.35 -10.46
N LEU A 329 -25.19 -18.63 -10.31
CA LEU A 329 -26.44 -18.98 -10.96
C LEU A 329 -26.32 -18.97 -12.49
N SER A 330 -25.67 -17.93 -13.03
CA SER A 330 -25.38 -17.86 -14.47
C SER A 330 -24.48 -19.00 -14.92
N LEU A 331 -23.44 -19.34 -14.15
CA LEU A 331 -22.53 -20.45 -14.46
C LEU A 331 -23.27 -21.78 -14.50
N VAL A 332 -24.09 -22.10 -13.49
CA VAL A 332 -24.91 -23.34 -13.44
C VAL A 332 -25.84 -23.42 -14.62
N SER A 333 -26.51 -22.30 -14.98
CA SER A 333 -27.40 -22.27 -16.15
C SER A 333 -26.64 -22.51 -17.46
N ARG A 334 -25.45 -21.88 -17.63
CA ARG A 334 -24.61 -22.07 -18.83
C ARG A 334 -24.03 -23.46 -18.96
N ILE A 335 -23.69 -24.13 -17.85
CA ILE A 335 -23.27 -25.53 -17.84
C ILE A 335 -24.40 -26.42 -18.38
N ARG A 336 -25.63 -26.19 -17.94
CA ARG A 336 -26.81 -26.95 -18.38
C ARG A 336 -27.13 -26.72 -19.86
N GLU A 337 -27.01 -25.46 -20.34
CA GLU A 337 -27.24 -25.12 -21.74
C GLU A 337 -26.06 -25.36 -22.67
N ARG A 338 -24.89 -25.70 -22.14
CA ARG A 338 -23.60 -25.79 -22.86
C ARG A 338 -23.24 -24.51 -23.63
N ASN A 339 -23.62 -23.36 -23.10
CA ASN A 339 -23.45 -22.05 -23.73
C ASN A 339 -22.43 -21.23 -22.96
N PHE A 340 -21.18 -21.26 -23.40
CA PHE A 340 -20.07 -20.59 -22.73
C PHE A 340 -19.51 -19.43 -23.56
N SER A 341 -19.32 -18.28 -22.92
CA SER A 341 -18.54 -17.17 -23.47
C SER A 341 -17.06 -17.36 -23.18
N SER A 342 -16.21 -17.29 -24.20
CA SER A 342 -14.74 -17.39 -24.04
C SER A 342 -14.21 -16.38 -23.02
N TYR A 343 -14.74 -15.15 -22.99
CA TYR A 343 -14.32 -14.12 -22.05
C TYR A 343 -14.73 -14.44 -20.61
N GLU A 344 -15.95 -14.92 -20.39
CA GLU A 344 -16.41 -15.31 -19.06
C GLU A 344 -15.66 -16.54 -18.54
N ASN A 345 -15.35 -17.51 -19.41
CA ASN A 345 -14.49 -18.65 -19.04
C ASN A 345 -13.12 -18.18 -18.56
N PHE A 346 -12.51 -17.23 -19.28
CA PHE A 346 -11.28 -16.62 -18.82
C PHE A 346 -11.42 -16.00 -17.42
N LEU A 347 -12.49 -15.23 -17.18
CA LEU A 347 -12.71 -14.60 -15.88
C LEU A 347 -12.86 -15.62 -14.74
N TRP A 348 -13.54 -16.75 -14.98
CA TRP A 348 -13.62 -17.82 -13.99
C TRP A 348 -12.27 -18.49 -13.73
N ILE A 349 -11.53 -18.81 -14.78
CA ILE A 349 -10.21 -19.45 -14.68
C ILE A 349 -9.23 -18.53 -13.91
N ILE A 350 -9.14 -17.27 -14.31
CA ILE A 350 -8.20 -16.35 -13.66
C ILE A 350 -8.61 -16.03 -12.21
N SER A 351 -9.92 -16.00 -11.92
CA SER A 351 -10.43 -15.84 -10.56
C SER A 351 -10.01 -17.01 -9.66
N LEU A 352 -10.08 -18.23 -10.17
CA LEU A 352 -9.61 -19.42 -9.45
C LEU A 352 -8.09 -19.39 -9.23
N ILE A 353 -7.32 -19.03 -10.25
CA ILE A 353 -5.86 -18.89 -10.13
C ILE A 353 -5.52 -17.83 -9.06
N PHE A 354 -6.16 -16.67 -9.09
CA PHE A 354 -5.89 -15.59 -8.13
C PHE A 354 -6.38 -15.93 -6.71
N LEU A 355 -7.45 -16.69 -6.61
CA LEU A 355 -7.91 -17.23 -5.31
C LEU A 355 -6.81 -18.11 -4.69
N VAL A 356 -6.25 -19.04 -5.49
CA VAL A 356 -5.19 -19.95 -5.06
C VAL A 356 -3.88 -19.20 -4.74
N VAL A 357 -3.49 -18.21 -5.55
CA VAL A 357 -2.32 -17.36 -5.25
C VAL A 357 -2.49 -16.63 -3.91
N GLY A 358 -3.69 -16.16 -3.60
CA GLY A 358 -3.98 -15.48 -2.33
C GLY A 358 -3.88 -16.38 -1.10
N PHE A 359 -3.93 -17.72 -1.24
CA PHE A 359 -3.69 -18.64 -0.13
C PHE A 359 -2.24 -18.61 0.37
N GLY A 360 -1.29 -18.16 -0.44
CA GLY A 360 0.11 -17.97 -0.05
C GLY A 360 0.69 -19.22 0.63
N LYS A 361 1.15 -19.10 1.89
CA LYS A 361 1.75 -20.23 2.63
C LYS A 361 0.79 -21.38 2.94
N HIS A 362 -0.53 -21.17 2.90
CA HIS A 362 -1.51 -22.22 3.17
C HIS A 362 -1.76 -23.13 1.95
N PHE A 363 -1.38 -22.69 0.76
CA PHE A 363 -1.28 -23.49 -0.46
C PHE A 363 -0.12 -22.99 -1.31
N PRO A 364 1.14 -23.35 -0.94
CA PRO A 364 2.35 -22.67 -1.41
C PRO A 364 2.68 -22.90 -2.89
N MET A 365 2.24 -24.02 -3.49
CA MET A 365 2.72 -24.48 -4.80
C MET A 365 2.74 -23.37 -5.87
N LEU A 366 1.61 -22.67 -6.08
CA LEU A 366 1.53 -21.62 -7.10
C LEU A 366 2.18 -20.31 -6.64
N TYR A 367 2.03 -19.96 -5.36
CA TYR A 367 2.64 -18.75 -4.82
C TYR A 367 4.16 -18.84 -4.82
N GLN A 368 4.73 -20.00 -4.47
CA GLN A 368 6.17 -20.24 -4.47
C GLN A 368 6.74 -20.15 -5.88
N LEU A 369 6.07 -20.77 -6.86
CA LEU A 369 6.47 -20.64 -8.26
C LEU A 369 6.58 -19.17 -8.70
N LEU A 370 5.61 -18.35 -8.34
CA LEU A 370 5.65 -16.90 -8.63
C LEU A 370 6.73 -16.19 -7.81
N PHE A 371 6.91 -16.57 -6.55
CA PHE A 371 7.90 -15.99 -5.66
C PHE A 371 9.33 -16.21 -6.15
N ASP A 372 9.62 -17.40 -6.64
CA ASP A 372 10.96 -17.80 -7.09
C ASP A 372 11.28 -17.33 -8.51
N TYR A 373 10.29 -17.33 -9.42
CA TYR A 373 10.55 -17.12 -10.85
C TYR A 373 9.91 -15.87 -11.46
N ALA A 374 8.83 -15.33 -10.87
CA ALA A 374 8.22 -14.13 -11.46
C ALA A 374 9.00 -12.86 -11.10
N PRO A 375 9.39 -12.03 -12.09
CA PRO A 375 10.18 -10.83 -11.83
C PRO A 375 9.53 -9.93 -10.78
N PHE A 376 10.30 -9.48 -9.79
CA PHE A 376 9.86 -8.59 -8.70
C PHE A 376 8.79 -9.14 -7.75
N PHE A 377 8.22 -10.32 -7.98
CA PHE A 377 7.14 -10.85 -7.14
C PHE A 377 7.60 -11.08 -5.69
N SER A 378 8.83 -11.55 -5.49
CA SER A 378 9.45 -11.76 -4.16
C SER A 378 9.62 -10.46 -3.33
N LYS A 379 9.41 -9.29 -3.91
CA LYS A 379 9.48 -7.98 -3.22
C LYS A 379 8.16 -7.56 -2.60
N PHE A 380 7.09 -8.29 -2.90
CA PHE A 380 5.76 -8.03 -2.37
C PHE A 380 5.45 -8.87 -1.13
N ARG A 381 4.44 -8.45 -0.40
CA ARG A 381 3.90 -9.19 0.76
C ARG A 381 2.38 -9.12 0.74
N ILE A 382 1.73 -9.86 1.67
CA ILE A 382 0.27 -9.92 1.78
C ILE A 382 -0.33 -10.57 0.53
N PRO A 383 -0.25 -11.91 0.39
CA PRO A 383 -0.79 -12.65 -0.75
C PRO A 383 -2.27 -12.35 -1.02
N SER A 384 -3.09 -12.19 0.03
CA SER A 384 -4.52 -11.89 -0.07
C SER A 384 -4.85 -10.54 -0.74
N MET A 385 -3.87 -9.65 -0.92
CA MET A 385 -4.09 -8.38 -1.63
C MET A 385 -4.49 -8.56 -3.09
N ILE A 386 -4.15 -9.70 -3.71
CA ILE A 386 -4.55 -10.04 -5.09
C ILE A 386 -6.08 -10.09 -5.24
N TYR A 387 -6.82 -10.29 -4.14
CA TYR A 387 -8.29 -10.36 -4.14
C TYR A 387 -8.97 -9.04 -4.51
N LEU A 388 -8.26 -7.92 -4.53
CA LEU A 388 -8.75 -6.68 -5.14
C LEU A 388 -9.14 -6.88 -6.62
N ILE A 389 -8.44 -7.78 -7.33
CA ILE A 389 -8.78 -8.13 -8.71
C ILE A 389 -10.01 -9.06 -8.77
N LEU A 390 -10.25 -9.89 -7.75
CA LEU A 390 -11.48 -10.70 -7.68
C LEU A 390 -12.74 -9.82 -7.57
N VAL A 391 -12.65 -8.69 -6.86
CA VAL A 391 -13.76 -7.72 -6.83
C VAL A 391 -14.12 -7.25 -8.24
N PHE A 392 -13.13 -6.96 -9.07
CA PHE A 392 -13.32 -6.57 -10.46
C PHE A 392 -13.97 -7.70 -11.28
N THR A 393 -13.43 -8.93 -11.19
CA THR A 393 -13.93 -10.07 -11.97
C THR A 393 -15.37 -10.43 -11.60
N PHE A 394 -15.67 -10.49 -10.30
CA PHE A 394 -17.02 -10.80 -9.82
C PHE A 394 -18.02 -9.69 -10.11
N SER A 395 -17.65 -8.41 -9.99
CA SER A 395 -18.54 -7.31 -10.39
C SER A 395 -18.83 -7.31 -11.89
N PHE A 396 -17.86 -7.67 -12.73
CA PHE A 396 -18.06 -7.85 -14.16
C PHE A 396 -18.97 -9.04 -14.45
N LEU A 397 -18.66 -10.21 -13.88
CA LEU A 397 -19.49 -11.42 -14.04
C LEU A 397 -20.94 -11.21 -13.56
N THR A 398 -21.14 -10.46 -12.49
CA THR A 398 -22.47 -10.09 -11.99
C THR A 398 -23.26 -9.31 -13.05
N ALA A 399 -22.62 -8.31 -13.66
CA ALA A 399 -23.28 -7.52 -14.71
C ALA A 399 -23.66 -8.37 -15.94
N THR A 400 -22.76 -9.25 -16.40
CA THR A 400 -23.05 -10.15 -17.53
C THR A 400 -24.12 -11.20 -17.16
N SER A 401 -24.10 -11.66 -15.91
CA SER A 401 -25.09 -12.60 -15.39
C SER A 401 -26.49 -12.03 -15.39
N ILE A 402 -26.69 -10.76 -15.01
CA ILE A 402 -28.00 -10.11 -15.06
C ILE A 402 -28.52 -10.07 -16.50
N ASP A 403 -27.68 -9.68 -17.47
CA ASP A 403 -28.07 -9.64 -18.89
C ASP A 403 -28.42 -11.04 -19.45
N TYR A 404 -27.75 -12.07 -18.97
CA TYR A 404 -28.01 -13.46 -19.36
C TYR A 404 -29.32 -13.97 -18.73
N ILE A 405 -29.47 -13.83 -17.41
CA ILE A 405 -30.62 -14.32 -16.65
C ILE A 405 -31.93 -13.74 -17.17
N ILE A 406 -31.97 -12.48 -17.58
CA ILE A 406 -33.16 -11.82 -18.13
C ILE A 406 -33.61 -12.45 -19.47
N LYS A 407 -32.68 -13.03 -20.22
CA LYS A 407 -32.95 -13.67 -21.52
C LYS A 407 -33.20 -15.18 -21.40
N LEU A 408 -32.86 -15.74 -20.22
CA LEU A 408 -33.02 -17.16 -19.96
C LEU A 408 -34.49 -17.58 -19.97
N ASN A 409 -34.74 -18.82 -20.41
CA ASN A 409 -36.09 -19.43 -20.27
C ASN A 409 -36.46 -19.44 -18.78
N LYS A 410 -37.74 -19.14 -18.49
CA LYS A 410 -38.25 -19.04 -17.13
C LYS A 410 -38.15 -20.35 -16.34
N ASP A 411 -38.34 -21.49 -16.99
CA ASP A 411 -38.23 -22.81 -16.38
C ASP A 411 -36.77 -23.14 -16.02
N ASP A 412 -35.82 -22.73 -16.85
CA ASP A 412 -34.40 -22.91 -16.59
C ASP A 412 -33.89 -21.94 -15.52
N LEU A 413 -34.41 -20.72 -15.48
CA LEU A 413 -34.09 -19.74 -14.44
C LEU A 413 -34.56 -20.25 -13.07
N ILE A 414 -35.81 -20.74 -12.94
CA ILE A 414 -36.29 -21.24 -11.65
C ILE A 414 -35.55 -22.50 -11.20
N LYS A 415 -35.26 -23.46 -12.10
CA LYS A 415 -34.49 -24.66 -11.80
C LYS A 415 -33.06 -24.34 -11.35
N SER A 416 -32.39 -23.45 -12.07
CA SER A 416 -31.02 -23.03 -11.69
C SER A 416 -31.02 -22.27 -10.37
N SER A 417 -32.02 -21.43 -10.10
CA SER A 417 -32.16 -20.73 -8.83
C SER A 417 -32.45 -21.68 -7.66
N GLN A 418 -33.29 -22.72 -7.88
CA GLN A 418 -33.52 -23.77 -6.87
C GLN A 418 -32.21 -24.50 -6.52
N ILE A 419 -31.40 -24.83 -7.52
CA ILE A 419 -30.10 -25.47 -7.29
C ILE A 419 -29.16 -24.53 -6.48
N VAL A 420 -28.94 -23.34 -6.98
CA VAL A 420 -27.89 -22.45 -6.39
C VAL A 420 -28.36 -21.87 -5.06
N VAL A 421 -29.51 -21.20 -5.04
CA VAL A 421 -30.02 -20.53 -3.85
C VAL A 421 -30.51 -21.55 -2.83
N GLY A 422 -31.15 -22.64 -3.28
CA GLY A 422 -31.61 -23.74 -2.42
C GLY A 422 -30.45 -24.45 -1.73
N THR A 423 -29.37 -24.76 -2.46
CA THR A 423 -28.14 -25.33 -1.85
C THR A 423 -27.53 -24.36 -0.83
N PHE A 424 -27.47 -23.08 -1.15
CA PHE A 424 -26.91 -22.08 -0.24
C PHE A 424 -27.76 -21.92 1.03
N ILE A 425 -29.08 -21.86 0.91
CA ILE A 425 -30.01 -21.87 2.05
C ILE A 425 -29.83 -23.14 2.87
N GLY A 426 -29.70 -24.30 2.22
CA GLY A 426 -29.43 -25.58 2.91
C GLY A 426 -28.14 -25.52 3.75
N ILE A 427 -27.09 -24.95 3.20
CA ILE A 427 -25.81 -24.73 3.96
C ILE A 427 -26.03 -23.78 5.13
N ILE A 428 -26.79 -22.71 4.96
CA ILE A 428 -27.12 -21.78 6.07
C ILE A 428 -27.88 -22.51 7.18
N ILE A 429 -28.87 -23.32 6.84
CA ILE A 429 -29.64 -24.10 7.81
C ILE A 429 -28.74 -25.09 8.54
N LEU A 430 -27.86 -25.80 7.84
CA LEU A 430 -26.89 -26.70 8.44
C LEU A 430 -25.97 -25.94 9.44
N PHE A 431 -25.55 -24.73 9.08
CA PHE A 431 -24.71 -23.91 9.98
C PHE A 431 -25.52 -23.36 11.17
N PHE A 432 -26.81 -23.10 11.04
CA PHE A 432 -27.66 -22.77 12.19
C PHE A 432 -27.80 -23.94 13.18
N ILE A 433 -27.89 -25.17 12.65
CA ILE A 433 -28.11 -26.37 13.50
C ILE A 433 -26.80 -26.86 14.10
N PHE A 434 -25.73 -26.88 13.33
CA PHE A 434 -24.48 -27.55 13.68
C PHE A 434 -23.28 -26.60 13.81
N GLY A 435 -23.45 -25.29 13.62
CA GLY A 435 -22.35 -24.33 13.58
C GLY A 435 -21.48 -24.33 14.83
N ASP A 436 -22.10 -24.41 16.00
CA ASP A 436 -21.39 -24.48 17.30
C ASP A 436 -20.58 -25.77 17.46
N SER A 437 -20.95 -26.84 16.76
CA SER A 437 -20.22 -28.12 16.77
C SER A 437 -19.13 -28.17 15.69
N ILE A 438 -19.30 -27.43 14.60
CA ILE A 438 -18.37 -27.40 13.47
C ILE A 438 -17.23 -26.41 13.72
N PHE A 439 -17.54 -25.24 14.30
CA PHE A 439 -16.58 -24.13 14.46
C PHE A 439 -16.22 -23.92 15.92
N SER A 440 -14.94 -23.81 16.21
CA SER A 440 -14.43 -23.61 17.58
C SER A 440 -14.62 -22.19 18.12
N PHE A 441 -14.81 -21.20 17.24
CA PHE A 441 -14.85 -19.77 17.57
C PHE A 441 -13.65 -19.28 18.42
N THR A 442 -12.51 -19.95 18.31
CA THR A 442 -11.28 -19.66 19.06
C THR A 442 -10.12 -19.30 18.13
N SER A 443 -9.17 -18.56 18.65
CA SER A 443 -7.93 -18.20 17.96
C SER A 443 -6.74 -18.37 18.90
N PRO A 444 -5.55 -18.78 18.41
CA PRO A 444 -4.33 -18.79 19.24
C PRO A 444 -4.03 -17.44 19.90
N ARG A 445 -4.58 -16.35 19.37
CA ARG A 445 -4.43 -15.00 19.92
C ARG A 445 -5.26 -14.75 21.18
N ASP A 446 -6.22 -15.60 21.47
CA ASP A 446 -7.09 -15.48 22.65
C ASP A 446 -6.30 -15.65 23.96
N ALA A 447 -5.13 -16.27 23.89
CA ALA A 447 -4.17 -16.30 25.01
C ALA A 447 -3.77 -14.88 25.50
N ARG A 448 -3.98 -13.84 24.70
CA ARG A 448 -3.80 -12.45 25.13
C ARG A 448 -4.91 -11.93 26.04
N PHE A 449 -6.04 -12.64 26.13
CA PHE A 449 -7.23 -12.23 26.86
C PHE A 449 -7.78 -13.37 27.73
N PRO A 450 -6.96 -14.00 28.60
CA PRO A 450 -7.36 -15.23 29.30
C PRO A 450 -8.63 -15.07 30.15
N ASN A 451 -8.83 -13.88 30.73
CA ASN A 451 -10.00 -13.59 31.58
C ASN A 451 -11.28 -13.24 30.79
N TYR A 452 -11.21 -13.13 29.44
CA TYR A 452 -12.32 -12.70 28.60
C TYR A 452 -12.67 -13.70 27.50
N ILE A 453 -12.04 -14.87 27.48
CA ILE A 453 -12.18 -15.86 26.39
C ILE A 453 -13.66 -16.23 26.15
N GLN A 454 -14.39 -16.60 27.19
CA GLN A 454 -15.81 -17.00 27.07
C GLN A 454 -16.67 -15.86 26.50
N PHE A 455 -16.41 -14.64 26.93
CA PHE A 455 -17.15 -13.47 26.47
C PHE A 455 -16.82 -13.15 24.99
N VAL A 456 -15.54 -13.28 24.59
CA VAL A 456 -15.12 -13.13 23.17
C VAL A 456 -15.74 -14.20 22.29
N GLN A 457 -15.80 -15.44 22.77
CA GLN A 457 -16.46 -16.53 22.03
C GLN A 457 -17.96 -16.28 21.86
N ALA A 458 -18.66 -15.86 22.90
CA ALA A 458 -20.09 -15.53 22.83
C ALA A 458 -20.38 -14.46 21.75
N ILE A 459 -19.53 -13.41 21.66
CA ILE A 459 -19.64 -12.39 20.62
C ILE A 459 -19.40 -12.95 19.22
N ARG A 460 -18.43 -13.86 19.06
CA ARG A 460 -18.17 -14.51 17.77
C ARG A 460 -19.34 -15.33 17.30
N VAL A 461 -19.97 -16.07 18.21
CA VAL A 461 -21.23 -16.82 17.94
C VAL A 461 -22.35 -15.85 17.56
N ASP A 462 -22.52 -14.74 18.27
CA ASP A 462 -23.52 -13.72 17.94
C ASP A 462 -23.29 -13.13 16.55
N TYR A 463 -22.04 -12.75 16.21
CA TYR A 463 -21.70 -12.31 14.86
C TYR A 463 -21.95 -13.37 13.79
N PHE A 464 -21.60 -14.62 14.07
CA PHE A 464 -21.86 -15.73 13.16
C PHE A 464 -23.35 -15.85 12.88
N ASN A 465 -24.19 -15.89 13.91
CA ASN A 465 -25.66 -15.96 13.78
C ASN A 465 -26.23 -14.73 13.04
N LYS A 466 -25.73 -13.53 13.33
CA LYS A 466 -26.07 -12.30 12.60
C LYS A 466 -25.76 -12.46 11.09
N GLY A 467 -24.61 -13.04 10.75
CA GLY A 467 -24.22 -13.31 9.37
C GLY A 467 -25.14 -14.30 8.68
N LEU A 468 -25.52 -15.38 9.36
CA LEU A 468 -26.45 -16.38 8.84
C LEU A 468 -27.85 -15.79 8.59
N ILE A 469 -28.37 -14.98 9.54
CA ILE A 469 -29.68 -14.32 9.38
C ILE A 469 -29.65 -13.36 8.19
N LEU A 470 -28.62 -12.55 8.04
CA LEU A 470 -28.48 -11.63 6.90
C LEU A 470 -28.42 -12.40 5.57
N ALA A 471 -27.58 -13.44 5.50
CA ALA A 471 -27.45 -14.24 4.30
C ALA A 471 -28.73 -14.98 3.95
N LEU A 472 -29.46 -15.50 4.93
CA LEU A 472 -30.77 -16.13 4.74
C LEU A 472 -31.80 -15.13 4.21
N ALA A 473 -31.90 -13.95 4.83
CA ALA A 473 -32.83 -12.90 4.41
C ALA A 473 -32.59 -12.45 2.97
N ILE A 474 -31.32 -12.22 2.59
CA ILE A 474 -30.95 -11.87 1.20
C ILE A 474 -31.28 -13.00 0.25
N SER A 475 -30.95 -14.25 0.60
CA SER A 475 -31.16 -15.42 -0.25
C SER A 475 -32.67 -15.69 -0.48
N LEU A 476 -33.49 -15.62 0.56
CA LEU A 476 -34.94 -15.75 0.47
C LEU A 476 -35.55 -14.60 -0.35
N SER A 477 -35.10 -13.37 -0.13
CA SER A 477 -35.58 -12.22 -0.92
C SER A 477 -35.23 -12.36 -2.40
N PHE A 478 -34.00 -12.77 -2.69
CA PHE A 478 -33.55 -13.00 -4.07
C PHE A 478 -34.31 -14.14 -4.75
N PHE A 479 -34.50 -15.27 -4.07
CA PHE A 479 -35.29 -16.38 -4.58
C PHE A 479 -36.74 -15.97 -4.80
N GLY A 480 -37.36 -15.27 -3.84
CA GLY A 480 -38.73 -14.75 -3.94
C GLY A 480 -38.92 -13.77 -5.11
N LEU A 481 -37.92 -12.93 -5.38
CA LEU A 481 -37.93 -12.05 -6.57
C LEU A 481 -37.87 -12.86 -7.87
N ILE A 482 -36.98 -13.86 -7.98
CA ILE A 482 -36.90 -14.73 -9.16
C ILE A 482 -38.26 -15.46 -9.37
N TRP A 483 -38.79 -16.06 -8.30
CA TRP A 483 -40.08 -16.76 -8.34
C TRP A 483 -41.22 -15.85 -8.81
N SER A 484 -41.27 -14.63 -8.24
CA SER A 484 -42.31 -13.64 -8.60
C SER A 484 -42.17 -13.18 -10.06
N TYR A 485 -40.93 -13.01 -10.54
CA TYR A 485 -40.67 -12.66 -11.94
C TYR A 485 -40.99 -13.77 -12.90
N VAL A 486 -40.62 -15.02 -12.58
CA VAL A 486 -40.95 -16.21 -13.41
C VAL A 486 -42.43 -16.39 -13.52
N ASN A 487 -43.20 -16.27 -12.42
CA ASN A 487 -44.64 -16.38 -12.37
C ASN A 487 -45.41 -15.13 -12.86
N ARG A 488 -44.70 -14.15 -13.46
CA ARG A 488 -45.29 -12.91 -14.00
C ARG A 488 -46.03 -12.04 -12.98
N LYS A 489 -45.76 -12.20 -11.67
CA LYS A 489 -46.34 -11.38 -10.61
C LYS A 489 -45.73 -9.98 -10.54
N ILE A 490 -44.52 -9.84 -11.01
CA ILE A 490 -43.80 -8.55 -11.08
C ILE A 490 -43.24 -8.30 -12.48
N SER A 491 -43.15 -7.04 -12.86
CA SER A 491 -42.55 -6.63 -14.12
C SER A 491 -41.03 -6.82 -14.11
N LYS A 492 -40.44 -6.92 -15.30
CA LYS A 492 -38.97 -6.96 -15.47
C LYS A 492 -38.29 -5.78 -14.78
N ASN A 493 -38.84 -4.57 -14.88
CA ASN A 493 -38.23 -3.38 -14.30
C ASN A 493 -38.26 -3.43 -12.76
N LEU A 494 -39.41 -3.86 -12.20
CA LEU A 494 -39.51 -4.01 -10.74
C LEU A 494 -38.55 -5.09 -10.23
N PHE A 495 -38.42 -6.22 -10.93
CA PHE A 495 -37.39 -7.24 -10.59
C PHE A 495 -35.99 -6.67 -10.56
N LEU A 496 -35.59 -5.93 -11.59
CA LEU A 496 -34.27 -5.34 -11.68
C LEU A 496 -34.00 -4.31 -10.57
N TYR A 497 -34.93 -3.37 -10.34
CA TYR A 497 -34.78 -2.34 -9.30
C TYR A 497 -34.79 -2.95 -7.89
N SER A 498 -35.58 -3.99 -7.65
CA SER A 498 -35.56 -4.69 -6.36
C SER A 498 -34.24 -5.43 -6.11
N MET A 499 -33.64 -6.06 -7.13
CA MET A 499 -32.30 -6.63 -6.99
C MET A 499 -31.24 -5.56 -6.65
N LEU A 500 -31.32 -4.38 -7.29
CA LEU A 500 -30.42 -3.28 -7.00
C LEU A 500 -30.62 -2.77 -5.56
N ALA A 501 -31.87 -2.67 -5.10
CA ALA A 501 -32.18 -2.28 -3.74
C ALA A 501 -31.60 -3.28 -2.71
N ILE A 502 -31.76 -4.60 -2.94
CA ILE A 502 -31.16 -5.63 -2.08
C ILE A 502 -29.63 -5.48 -2.04
N LEU A 503 -28.97 -5.28 -3.19
CA LEU A 503 -27.52 -5.06 -3.22
C LEU A 503 -27.12 -3.84 -2.41
N VAL A 504 -27.80 -2.70 -2.61
CA VAL A 504 -27.45 -1.45 -1.91
C VAL A 504 -27.65 -1.59 -0.40
N ILE A 505 -28.74 -2.25 0.03
CA ILE A 505 -29.01 -2.51 1.46
C ILE A 505 -27.94 -3.41 2.06
N ASP A 506 -27.60 -4.52 1.41
CA ASP A 506 -26.55 -5.44 1.84
C ASP A 506 -25.21 -4.72 2.03
N LEU A 507 -24.78 -3.98 1.00
CA LEU A 507 -23.54 -3.24 1.05
C LEU A 507 -23.57 -2.10 2.08
N TRP A 508 -24.73 -1.44 2.28
CA TRP A 508 -24.90 -0.39 3.28
C TRP A 508 -24.70 -0.91 4.71
N ILE A 509 -25.32 -2.04 5.04
CA ILE A 509 -25.20 -2.67 6.36
C ILE A 509 -23.73 -2.93 6.69
N LEU A 510 -22.99 -3.55 5.77
CA LEU A 510 -21.59 -3.89 6.00
C LEU A 510 -20.67 -2.68 6.03
N ASN A 511 -20.84 -1.73 5.12
CA ASN A 511 -19.98 -0.57 5.03
C ASN A 511 -20.05 0.29 6.29
N ASN A 512 -21.24 0.43 6.89
CA ASN A 512 -21.40 1.13 8.17
C ASN A 512 -20.70 0.42 9.34
N GLU A 513 -20.58 -0.90 9.31
CA GLU A 513 -19.83 -1.63 10.35
C GLU A 513 -18.32 -1.36 10.29
N PHE A 514 -17.78 -1.15 9.09
CA PHE A 514 -16.34 -0.91 8.91
C PHE A 514 -15.95 0.56 9.05
N LEU A 515 -16.81 1.50 8.66
CA LEU A 515 -16.47 2.91 8.60
C LEU A 515 -16.62 3.57 9.99
N SER A 516 -15.53 3.56 10.75
CA SER A 516 -15.46 4.23 12.06
C SER A 516 -14.87 5.63 11.91
N LEU A 517 -15.73 6.64 11.87
CA LEU A 517 -15.35 8.03 11.63
C LEU A 517 -15.35 8.85 12.92
N THR A 518 -14.44 9.82 12.97
CA THR A 518 -14.36 10.81 14.05
C THR A 518 -14.29 12.23 13.49
N LYS A 519 -14.64 13.20 14.32
CA LYS A 519 -14.47 14.62 13.97
C LYS A 519 -12.97 14.93 13.75
N LYS A 520 -12.66 15.77 12.79
CA LYS A 520 -11.28 16.16 12.47
C LYS A 520 -10.54 16.71 13.71
N LYS A 521 -11.23 17.43 14.59
CA LYS A 521 -10.66 17.92 15.86
C LYS A 521 -10.12 16.79 16.75
N ASN A 522 -10.79 15.63 16.80
CA ASN A 522 -10.31 14.47 17.58
C ASN A 522 -9.09 13.81 16.95
N PHE A 523 -8.95 13.88 15.61
CA PHE A 523 -7.75 13.45 14.94
C PHE A 523 -6.57 14.40 15.23
N GLU A 524 -6.82 15.71 15.18
CA GLU A 524 -5.83 16.75 15.46
C GLU A 524 -5.39 16.75 16.94
N SER A 525 -6.28 16.38 17.87
CA SER A 525 -5.94 16.27 19.30
C SER A 525 -4.92 15.15 19.62
N GLN A 526 -4.63 14.25 18.67
CA GLN A 526 -3.54 13.28 18.84
C GLN A 526 -2.14 13.94 18.76
N PHE A 527 -2.05 15.19 18.30
CA PHE A 527 -0.81 15.95 18.12
C PHE A 527 -0.73 17.14 19.07
N ILE A 528 -1.24 16.99 20.29
CA ILE A 528 -1.09 18.02 21.34
C ILE A 528 0.30 17.89 21.98
N LYS A 529 0.99 19.01 22.12
CA LYS A 529 2.29 19.07 22.79
C LYS A 529 2.15 18.68 24.27
N SER A 530 3.10 17.92 24.76
CA SER A 530 3.28 17.65 26.19
C SER A 530 4.44 18.49 26.72
N ALA A 531 4.55 18.65 28.03
CA ALA A 531 5.67 19.34 28.67
C ALA A 531 7.04 18.76 28.26
N VAL A 532 7.10 17.43 27.99
CA VAL A 532 8.31 16.79 27.46
C VAL A 532 8.64 17.26 26.05
N ILE A 533 7.64 17.43 25.19
CA ILE A 533 7.83 17.96 23.82
C ILE A 533 8.25 19.43 23.88
N ASP A 534 7.64 20.24 24.73
CA ASP A 534 8.03 21.65 24.89
C ASP A 534 9.48 21.76 25.35
N HIS A 535 9.92 20.98 26.36
CA HIS A 535 11.30 20.94 26.81
C HIS A 535 12.31 20.55 25.70
N ILE A 536 11.92 19.59 24.84
CA ILE A 536 12.77 19.17 23.70
C ILE A 536 12.86 20.28 22.66
N LEU A 537 11.80 21.04 22.45
CA LEU A 537 11.74 22.13 21.46
C LEU A 537 12.43 23.41 21.94
N ASP A 538 12.59 23.58 23.26
CA ASP A 538 13.33 24.69 23.85
C ASP A 538 14.87 24.52 23.74
N ASP A 539 15.32 23.36 23.30
CA ASP A 539 16.73 23.05 23.09
C ASP A 539 17.12 23.25 21.61
N ASP A 540 17.83 24.34 21.31
CA ASP A 540 18.28 24.74 19.97
C ASP A 540 19.43 23.89 19.41
N SER A 541 19.99 22.94 20.18
CA SER A 541 21.13 22.14 19.73
C SER A 541 20.69 21.07 18.71
N ASN A 542 21.67 20.65 17.90
CA ASN A 542 21.41 19.58 16.91
C ASN A 542 21.51 18.20 17.55
N PHE A 543 20.37 17.55 17.76
CA PHE A 543 20.31 16.21 18.37
C PHE A 543 19.20 15.35 17.79
N ARG A 544 19.16 14.09 18.22
CA ARG A 544 18.07 13.13 18.00
C ARG A 544 17.54 12.62 19.33
N ILE A 545 16.32 12.10 19.28
CA ILE A 545 15.69 11.40 20.42
C ILE A 545 15.66 9.89 20.19
N PHE A 546 15.64 9.15 21.30
CA PHE A 546 15.32 7.73 21.35
C PHE A 546 14.01 7.50 22.11
N PRO A 547 12.85 7.38 21.43
CA PRO A 547 11.57 7.08 22.09
C PRO A 547 11.47 5.57 22.34
N ALA A 548 12.09 5.06 23.41
CA ALA A 548 12.25 3.62 23.65
C ALA A 548 10.92 2.88 23.84
N ASP A 549 9.91 3.53 24.42
CA ASP A 549 8.58 2.94 24.62
C ASP A 549 7.70 3.04 23.36
N ASP A 550 8.06 3.90 22.40
CA ASP A 550 7.29 4.16 21.17
C ASP A 550 8.20 4.29 19.94
N LEU A 551 9.19 3.39 19.85
CA LEU A 551 10.20 3.39 18.79
C LEU A 551 9.61 3.32 17.37
N GLY A 552 8.42 2.73 17.23
CA GLY A 552 7.69 2.61 15.96
C GLY A 552 6.80 3.81 15.62
N SER A 553 6.87 4.93 16.34
CA SER A 553 6.02 6.09 16.11
C SER A 553 6.68 7.18 15.28
N ASN A 554 5.88 7.84 14.43
CA ASN A 554 6.32 9.01 13.67
C ASN A 554 5.92 10.33 14.35
N ILE A 555 5.25 10.30 15.49
CA ILE A 555 4.58 11.46 16.10
C ILE A 555 5.54 12.63 16.32
N TYR A 556 6.76 12.36 16.72
CA TYR A 556 7.78 13.38 17.03
C TYR A 556 8.13 14.27 15.82
N GLY A 557 8.10 13.68 14.61
CA GLY A 557 8.31 14.42 13.38
C GLY A 557 7.23 15.48 13.07
N TYR A 558 6.08 15.46 13.78
CA TYR A 558 5.05 16.49 13.67
C TYR A 558 5.55 17.87 14.08
N TRP A 559 6.47 17.91 15.04
CA TRP A 559 7.13 19.10 15.53
C TRP A 559 8.54 19.28 15.01
N GLY A 560 8.94 18.52 13.99
CA GLY A 560 10.29 18.59 13.42
C GLY A 560 11.37 17.84 14.22
N ILE A 561 11.01 17.17 15.32
CA ILE A 561 11.97 16.46 16.18
C ILE A 561 12.50 15.23 15.44
N GLN A 562 13.83 15.12 15.38
CA GLN A 562 14.51 13.99 14.74
C GLN A 562 14.61 12.78 15.67
N SER A 563 14.29 11.58 15.13
CA SER A 563 14.28 10.33 15.90
C SER A 563 15.15 9.25 15.26
N ILE A 564 15.74 8.40 16.09
CA ILE A 564 16.38 7.16 15.62
C ILE A 564 15.35 6.06 15.30
N GLY A 565 14.10 6.21 15.74
CA GLY A 565 12.98 5.33 15.45
C GLY A 565 12.11 5.82 14.32
N GLY A 566 10.95 5.18 14.17
CA GLY A 566 9.92 5.56 13.22
C GLY A 566 9.18 4.36 12.64
N TYR A 567 8.12 4.64 11.87
CA TYR A 567 7.28 3.66 11.21
C TYR A 567 7.33 3.81 9.68
N ARG A 568 8.03 2.90 9.02
CA ARG A 568 8.00 2.71 7.55
C ARG A 568 8.24 1.25 7.21
N ALA A 569 7.55 0.78 6.18
CA ALA A 569 7.67 -0.60 5.71
C ALA A 569 8.99 -0.87 4.96
N VAL A 570 9.60 0.17 4.38
CA VAL A 570 10.87 0.10 3.64
C VAL A 570 11.86 1.05 4.28
N LYS A 571 13.05 0.52 4.63
CA LYS A 571 14.15 1.23 5.31
C LYS A 571 15.48 0.90 4.64
N LEU A 572 16.51 1.67 4.94
CA LEU A 572 17.88 1.32 4.56
C LEU A 572 18.31 0.00 5.23
N ARG A 573 18.91 -0.91 4.44
CA ARG A 573 19.29 -2.27 4.90
C ARG A 573 20.27 -2.22 6.07
N ASN A 574 21.32 -1.44 5.98
CA ASN A 574 22.33 -1.34 7.06
C ASN A 574 21.72 -0.84 8.37
N TYR A 575 20.76 0.09 8.30
CA TYR A 575 20.06 0.57 9.48
C TYR A 575 19.13 -0.49 10.06
N GLN A 576 18.46 -1.28 9.20
CA GLN A 576 17.65 -2.39 9.65
C GLN A 576 18.52 -3.48 10.32
N ASP A 577 19.68 -3.81 9.74
CA ASP A 577 20.61 -4.78 10.34
C ASP A 577 21.09 -4.33 11.73
N LEU A 578 21.39 -3.04 11.91
CA LEU A 578 21.71 -2.46 13.21
C LEU A 578 20.56 -2.60 14.22
N MET A 579 19.31 -2.42 13.77
CA MET A 579 18.13 -2.64 14.61
C MET A 579 17.96 -4.12 14.99
N ASP A 580 18.15 -5.02 14.04
CA ASP A 580 17.93 -6.47 14.20
C ASP A 580 18.92 -7.10 15.20
N VAL A 581 20.16 -6.61 15.26
CA VAL A 581 21.13 -7.03 16.30
C VAL A 581 20.89 -6.37 17.66
N GLY A 582 19.86 -5.53 17.78
CA GLY A 582 19.56 -4.83 19.05
C GLY A 582 20.54 -3.70 19.37
N GLY A 583 21.10 -3.04 18.34
CA GLY A 583 22.09 -1.99 18.49
C GLY A 583 21.68 -0.85 19.44
N PHE A 584 20.39 -0.47 19.43
CA PHE A 584 19.89 0.60 20.33
C PHE A 584 19.87 0.27 21.81
N LYS A 585 20.18 -0.97 22.21
CA LYS A 585 20.41 -1.34 23.62
C LYS A 585 21.79 -0.91 24.12
N ARG A 586 22.66 -0.45 23.23
CA ARG A 586 24.03 -0.04 23.56
C ARG A 586 24.16 1.48 23.61
N PRO A 587 24.58 2.06 24.74
CA PRO A 587 24.77 3.52 24.88
C PRO A 587 25.75 4.09 23.85
N THR A 588 26.85 3.39 23.53
CA THR A 588 27.83 3.83 22.55
C THR A 588 27.23 4.04 21.15
N ILE A 589 26.23 3.23 20.77
CA ILE A 589 25.50 3.40 19.51
C ILE A 589 24.55 4.60 19.58
N LEU A 590 23.86 4.79 20.71
CA LEU A 590 23.04 5.99 20.92
C LEU A 590 23.90 7.26 20.87
N ASN A 591 25.11 7.21 21.45
CA ASN A 591 26.04 8.32 21.43
C ASN A 591 26.45 8.72 19.99
N MET A 592 26.88 7.74 19.16
CA MET A 592 27.27 8.02 17.77
C MET A 592 26.10 8.42 16.86
N LEU A 593 24.87 8.04 17.21
CA LEU A 593 23.66 8.46 16.51
C LEU A 593 23.18 9.84 16.97
N ASN A 594 23.97 10.55 17.82
CA ASN A 594 23.68 11.89 18.33
C ASN A 594 22.39 11.93 19.17
N VAL A 595 22.11 10.87 19.94
CA VAL A 595 20.91 10.79 20.79
C VAL A 595 21.17 11.54 22.11
N LYS A 596 20.55 12.71 22.25
CA LYS A 596 20.62 13.53 23.47
C LYS A 596 19.55 13.17 24.49
N TYR A 597 18.32 12.83 24.03
CA TYR A 597 17.22 12.52 24.93
C TYR A 597 16.70 11.10 24.70
N LEU A 598 16.57 10.34 25.81
CA LEU A 598 15.90 9.05 25.89
C LEU A 598 14.51 9.27 26.48
N LEU A 599 13.47 8.82 25.78
CA LEU A 599 12.09 8.91 26.21
C LEU A 599 11.60 7.52 26.64
N THR A 600 11.36 7.33 27.94
CA THR A 600 10.80 6.07 28.51
C THR A 600 10.19 6.30 29.87
N LYS A 601 9.06 5.63 30.14
CA LYS A 601 8.43 5.59 31.47
C LYS A 601 9.13 4.64 32.44
N LYS A 602 10.02 3.77 31.92
CA LYS A 602 10.77 2.81 32.71
C LYS A 602 11.95 3.51 33.42
N ALA A 603 12.27 3.07 34.63
CA ALA A 603 13.46 3.57 35.33
C ALA A 603 14.74 3.15 34.60
N VAL A 604 15.59 4.12 34.31
CA VAL A 604 16.90 3.91 33.66
C VAL A 604 17.98 3.88 34.75
N LYS A 605 18.67 2.75 34.86
CA LYS A 605 19.73 2.56 35.88
C LYS A 605 21.13 2.92 35.40
N ASN A 606 21.31 3.19 34.09
CA ASN A 606 22.61 3.49 33.52
C ASN A 606 23.02 4.93 33.88
N PRO A 607 24.20 5.16 34.52
CA PRO A 607 24.64 6.48 34.95
C PRO A 607 24.90 7.45 33.80
N ALA A 608 25.08 6.98 32.58
CA ALA A 608 25.22 7.85 31.40
C ALA A 608 23.91 8.62 31.10
N PHE A 609 22.77 8.25 31.73
CA PHE A 609 21.48 8.90 31.54
C PHE A 609 21.01 9.57 32.83
N SER A 610 20.87 10.88 32.80
CA SER A 610 20.37 11.68 33.91
C SER A 610 18.90 12.00 33.73
N ARG A 611 18.08 11.78 34.77
CA ARG A 611 16.66 12.18 34.72
C ARG A 611 16.54 13.70 34.75
N ILE A 612 15.66 14.24 33.90
CA ILE A 612 15.37 15.67 33.92
C ILE A 612 14.42 15.99 35.07
N THR A 613 14.84 16.91 35.93
CA THR A 613 14.07 17.30 37.12
C THR A 613 12.75 17.96 36.71
N GLY A 614 11.64 17.57 37.34
CA GLY A 614 10.31 18.13 37.08
C GLY A 614 9.59 17.51 35.88
N LEU A 615 10.23 16.65 35.08
CA LEU A 615 9.60 15.96 33.95
C LEU A 615 9.65 14.45 34.14
N GLU A 616 8.55 13.78 33.76
CA GLU A 616 8.46 12.32 33.76
C GLU A 616 8.71 11.75 32.37
N GLY A 617 9.41 10.62 32.33
CA GLY A 617 9.61 9.85 31.08
C GLY A 617 10.66 10.41 30.14
N ILE A 618 11.53 11.31 30.58
CA ILE A 618 12.65 11.85 29.81
C ILE A 618 13.95 11.79 30.59
N TYR A 619 15.01 11.37 29.92
CA TYR A 619 16.38 11.30 30.44
C TYR A 619 17.33 11.95 29.42
N GLN A 620 18.31 12.71 29.92
CA GLN A 620 19.40 13.28 29.13
C GLN A 620 20.55 12.27 29.07
N ASN A 621 21.05 11.98 27.88
CA ASN A 621 22.29 11.23 27.66
C ASN A 621 23.47 12.18 27.82
N LEU A 622 24.32 11.95 28.81
CA LEU A 622 25.45 12.79 29.14
C LEU A 622 26.66 12.58 28.21
N ASP A 623 26.72 11.40 27.56
CA ASP A 623 27.86 11.00 26.71
C ASP A 623 27.54 11.10 25.21
N TYR A 624 26.42 11.74 24.79
CA TYR A 624 26.08 11.83 23.38
C TYR A 624 27.13 12.58 22.57
N LEU A 625 27.49 12.10 21.39
CA LEU A 625 28.41 12.77 20.49
C LEU A 625 27.69 13.88 19.70
N PRO A 626 28.40 14.95 19.34
CA PRO A 626 27.85 16.01 18.49
C PRO A 626 27.48 15.46 17.11
N ARG A 627 26.79 16.28 16.30
CA ARG A 627 26.34 15.86 14.94
C ARG A 627 27.51 15.51 14.02
N ALA A 628 28.68 16.09 14.25
CA ALA A 628 29.94 15.76 13.57
C ALA A 628 31.12 15.82 14.54
N TRP A 629 32.12 14.97 14.33
CA TRP A 629 33.35 14.93 15.15
C TRP A 629 34.51 14.36 14.35
N PHE A 630 35.74 14.64 14.81
CA PHE A 630 36.96 14.11 14.22
C PHE A 630 37.41 12.84 14.94
N VAL A 631 38.01 11.91 14.17
CA VAL A 631 38.80 10.79 14.68
C VAL A 631 40.08 10.64 13.87
N ASN A 632 41.14 10.16 14.50
CA ASN A 632 42.46 9.95 13.89
C ASN A 632 42.89 8.49 13.85
N LYS A 633 41.98 7.56 14.24
CA LYS A 633 42.21 6.11 14.16
C LYS A 633 41.12 5.44 13.35
N ILE A 634 41.50 4.45 12.55
CA ILE A 634 40.57 3.68 11.69
C ILE A 634 40.74 2.20 11.99
N ASP A 635 39.63 1.53 12.29
CA ASP A 635 39.53 0.07 12.19
C ASP A 635 39.09 -0.25 10.75
N ASN A 636 40.03 -0.57 9.86
CA ASN A 636 39.72 -0.94 8.50
C ASN A 636 39.34 -2.42 8.43
N VAL A 637 38.09 -2.72 8.09
CA VAL A 637 37.54 -4.08 8.07
C VAL A 637 37.23 -4.53 6.65
N LYS A 638 37.15 -5.85 6.44
CA LYS A 638 37.04 -6.45 5.10
C LYS A 638 35.65 -6.28 4.45
N ASP A 639 34.59 -6.29 5.23
CA ASP A 639 33.21 -6.30 4.74
C ASP A 639 32.21 -5.70 5.73
N GLN A 640 30.96 -5.57 5.32
CA GLN A 640 29.89 -5.01 6.13
C GLN A 640 29.51 -5.88 7.34
N LYS A 641 29.67 -7.20 7.26
CA LYS A 641 29.44 -8.12 8.39
C LYS A 641 30.49 -7.89 9.48
N ALA A 642 31.76 -7.77 9.09
CA ALA A 642 32.85 -7.43 10.01
C ALA A 642 32.66 -6.04 10.62
N SER A 643 32.17 -5.06 9.84
CA SER A 643 31.85 -3.72 10.33
C SER A 643 30.77 -3.77 11.42
N LEU A 644 29.67 -4.51 11.21
CA LEU A 644 28.60 -4.64 12.19
C LEU A 644 29.08 -5.36 13.46
N ASN A 645 29.83 -6.46 13.30
CA ASN A 645 30.39 -7.20 14.44
C ASN A 645 31.33 -6.33 15.26
N ARG A 646 32.21 -5.57 14.61
CA ARG A 646 33.11 -4.65 15.28
C ARG A 646 32.39 -3.50 16.00
N LEU A 647 31.32 -2.98 15.38
CA LEU A 647 30.46 -1.97 15.99
C LEU A 647 29.77 -2.50 17.27
N MET A 648 29.42 -3.80 17.30
CA MET A 648 28.80 -4.45 18.45
C MET A 648 29.84 -4.90 19.51
N ASP A 649 31.13 -4.71 19.31
CA ASP A 649 32.16 -4.99 20.30
C ASP A 649 32.09 -4.00 21.47
N ILE A 650 32.19 -4.49 22.70
CA ILE A 650 32.07 -3.67 23.91
C ILE A 650 33.22 -2.66 24.06
N SER A 651 34.36 -2.97 23.45
CA SER A 651 35.56 -2.10 23.46
C SER A 651 35.51 -0.93 22.47
N PHE A 652 34.50 -0.95 21.56
CA PHE A 652 34.43 0.12 20.55
C PHE A 652 34.06 1.47 21.17
N ARG A 653 34.83 2.49 20.81
CA ARG A 653 34.66 3.89 21.24
C ARG A 653 34.55 4.77 19.99
N PRO A 654 33.36 5.25 19.60
CA PRO A 654 33.16 6.02 18.37
C PRO A 654 33.79 7.42 18.39
N ASN A 655 34.11 7.95 19.55
CA ASN A 655 34.83 9.21 19.72
C ASN A 655 36.35 9.09 19.53
N GLU A 656 36.92 7.89 19.57
CA GLU A 656 38.36 7.65 19.43
C GLU A 656 38.70 7.13 18.04
N LYS A 657 37.84 6.33 17.43
CA LYS A 657 38.11 5.67 16.15
C LYS A 657 36.83 5.41 15.32
N ALA A 658 37.01 5.32 14.01
CA ALA A 658 35.97 4.92 13.08
C ALA A 658 36.20 3.51 12.52
N ILE A 659 35.12 2.76 12.30
CA ILE A 659 35.13 1.49 11.57
C ILE A 659 34.81 1.79 10.11
N LEU A 660 35.72 1.48 9.19
CA LEU A 660 35.53 1.67 7.75
C LEU A 660 35.66 0.35 7.01
N VAL A 661 34.94 0.21 5.91
CA VAL A 661 35.06 -0.96 5.02
C VAL A 661 35.88 -0.56 3.79
N GLY A 662 37.04 -1.18 3.64
CA GLY A 662 37.89 -0.97 2.46
C GLY A 662 38.35 0.50 2.32
N TYR A 663 38.85 1.09 3.40
CA TYR A 663 39.40 2.43 3.33
C TYR A 663 40.67 2.46 2.46
N ASP A 664 40.66 3.34 1.47
CA ASP A 664 41.74 3.57 0.50
C ASP A 664 42.21 5.01 0.47
N GLY A 665 41.86 5.79 1.49
CA GLY A 665 42.24 7.20 1.64
C GLY A 665 43.65 7.41 2.23
N PRO A 666 44.05 8.67 2.46
CA PRO A 666 45.33 9.00 3.08
C PRO A 666 45.47 8.41 4.48
N ILE A 667 46.70 8.11 4.88
CA ILE A 667 47.02 7.70 6.25
C ILE A 667 46.70 8.88 7.19
N LEU A 668 46.02 8.60 8.30
CA LEU A 668 45.73 9.61 9.31
C LEU A 668 46.96 9.85 10.18
N ASP A 669 47.15 11.10 10.59
CA ASP A 669 48.12 11.42 11.62
C ASP A 669 47.57 10.98 12.99
N GLU A 670 48.21 10.02 13.65
CA GLU A 670 47.79 9.54 14.98
C GLU A 670 47.80 10.63 16.07
N ASN A 671 48.60 11.68 15.90
CA ASN A 671 48.66 12.84 16.75
C ASN A 671 47.81 14.01 16.22
N GLY A 672 47.08 13.76 15.14
CA GLY A 672 46.16 14.71 14.54
C GLY A 672 45.04 15.08 15.50
N ASP A 673 44.47 16.25 15.32
CA ASP A 673 43.33 16.74 16.06
C ASP A 673 42.45 17.58 15.13
N GLY A 674 41.23 17.83 15.51
CA GLY A 674 40.31 18.65 14.71
C GLY A 674 39.14 19.15 15.52
N TYR A 675 38.64 20.32 15.14
CA TYR A 675 37.44 20.87 15.75
C TYR A 675 36.52 21.48 14.69
N ILE A 676 35.23 21.56 15.03
CA ILE A 676 34.18 22.11 14.19
C ILE A 676 33.90 23.53 14.65
N GLU A 677 34.04 24.50 13.73
CA GLU A 677 33.74 25.90 13.99
C GLU A 677 32.23 26.16 13.89
N SER A 678 31.59 25.57 12.87
CA SER A 678 30.12 25.68 12.66
C SER A 678 29.58 24.53 11.84
N ILE A 679 28.31 24.21 12.05
CA ILE A 679 27.53 23.26 11.25
C ILE A 679 26.19 23.87 10.90
N ASP A 680 25.85 23.87 9.60
CA ASP A 680 24.53 24.26 9.07
C ASP A 680 23.86 23.06 8.45
N LEU A 681 22.71 22.64 9.01
CA LEU A 681 21.94 21.48 8.60
C LEU A 681 20.70 21.93 7.85
N LYS A 682 20.68 21.72 6.53
CA LYS A 682 19.51 21.91 5.69
C LYS A 682 19.00 20.58 5.18
N THR A 683 17.82 20.58 4.57
CA THR A 683 17.14 19.37 4.09
C THR A 683 18.01 18.52 3.16
N ASN A 684 18.67 19.16 2.18
CA ASN A 684 19.46 18.47 1.15
C ASN A 684 20.96 18.85 1.22
N THR A 685 21.40 19.58 2.23
CA THR A 685 22.79 20.07 2.33
C THR A 685 23.22 20.12 3.80
N VAL A 686 24.45 19.69 4.07
CA VAL A 686 25.11 19.87 5.36
C VAL A 686 26.44 20.59 5.10
N LYS A 687 26.56 21.79 5.64
CA LYS A 687 27.78 22.60 5.52
C LYS A 687 28.52 22.65 6.87
N ILE A 688 29.78 22.32 6.86
CA ILE A 688 30.65 22.25 8.07
C ILE A 688 31.90 23.09 7.82
N ASN A 689 32.13 24.11 8.66
CA ASN A 689 33.38 24.79 8.72
C ASN A 689 34.22 24.17 9.85
N CYS A 690 35.44 23.75 9.56
CA CYS A 690 36.25 23.00 10.48
C CYS A 690 37.74 23.25 10.29
N PHE A 691 38.51 22.88 11.30
CA PHE A 691 39.96 22.83 11.27
C PHE A 691 40.44 21.41 11.55
N SER A 692 41.40 20.93 10.77
CA SER A 692 42.06 19.65 10.98
C SER A 692 43.57 19.90 11.12
N LYS A 693 44.22 19.29 12.12
CA LYS A 693 45.66 19.31 12.31
C LYS A 693 46.22 17.96 11.89
N GLY A 694 47.13 17.95 10.91
CA GLY A 694 47.80 16.74 10.43
C GLY A 694 46.96 15.82 9.53
N GLY A 695 45.72 16.20 9.23
CA GLY A 695 44.77 15.37 8.47
C GLY A 695 44.03 14.32 9.31
N SER A 696 42.71 14.41 9.34
CA SER A 696 41.87 13.58 10.21
C SER A 696 40.60 13.15 9.49
N LEU A 697 39.90 12.12 9.99
CA LEU A 697 38.63 11.70 9.47
C LEU A 697 37.48 12.42 10.17
N LEU A 698 36.71 13.20 9.43
CA LEU A 698 35.47 13.80 9.90
C LEU A 698 34.34 12.79 9.79
N VAL A 699 33.75 12.40 10.92
CA VAL A 699 32.55 11.54 10.97
C VAL A 699 31.32 12.42 11.14
N LEU A 700 30.31 12.22 10.30
CA LEU A 700 29.05 12.93 10.37
C LEU A 700 27.95 11.94 10.79
N SER A 701 27.24 12.24 11.88
CA SER A 701 26.11 11.46 12.39
C SER A 701 24.88 11.59 11.46
N GLU A 702 25.05 11.25 10.21
CA GLU A 702 24.02 11.16 9.17
C GLU A 702 24.15 9.82 8.44
N ILE A 703 23.01 9.22 8.09
CA ILE A 703 23.00 7.87 7.54
C ILE A 703 23.60 7.86 6.13
N TYR A 704 24.50 6.90 5.90
CA TYR A 704 25.16 6.71 4.62
C TYR A 704 24.17 6.20 3.56
N TYR A 705 24.08 6.94 2.45
CA TYR A 705 23.31 6.56 1.27
C TYR A 705 24.08 7.00 0.01
N LYS A 706 24.81 6.07 -0.58
CA LYS A 706 25.72 6.32 -1.70
C LYS A 706 25.07 6.96 -2.93
N PRO A 707 23.86 6.56 -3.38
CA PRO A 707 23.29 7.13 -4.61
C PRO A 707 22.97 8.62 -4.51
N GLY A 708 22.59 9.13 -3.33
CA GLY A 708 22.12 10.50 -3.19
C GLY A 708 23.17 11.48 -2.71
N TRP A 709 24.03 11.09 -1.76
CA TRP A 709 24.92 12.05 -1.11
C TRP A 709 26.31 12.13 -1.76
N LYS A 710 26.77 13.35 -2.00
CA LYS A 710 28.11 13.71 -2.47
C LYS A 710 28.75 14.68 -1.48
N CYS A 711 30.07 14.83 -1.58
CA CYS A 711 30.81 15.76 -0.73
C CYS A 711 31.84 16.61 -1.51
N LYS A 712 31.99 17.84 -1.10
CA LYS A 712 33.06 18.74 -1.55
C LYS A 712 33.83 19.30 -0.34
N ILE A 713 35.12 19.40 -0.48
CA ILE A 713 35.99 20.14 0.46
C ILE A 713 36.58 21.30 -0.31
N ASN A 714 36.34 22.53 0.16
CA ASN A 714 36.76 23.77 -0.51
C ASN A 714 36.39 23.77 -2.01
N GLY A 715 35.16 23.28 -2.35
CA GLY A 715 34.64 23.18 -3.72
C GLY A 715 35.13 21.97 -4.53
N LYS A 716 36.12 21.19 -4.07
CA LYS A 716 36.63 20.00 -4.77
C LYS A 716 35.92 18.74 -4.31
N ASN A 717 35.49 17.88 -5.27
CA ASN A 717 34.80 16.63 -4.97
C ASN A 717 35.69 15.70 -4.12
N THR A 718 35.10 15.12 -3.09
CA THR A 718 35.75 14.21 -2.14
C THR A 718 34.94 12.97 -1.95
N LYS A 719 35.63 11.85 -1.74
CA LYS A 719 34.96 10.53 -1.52
C LYS A 719 34.34 10.47 -0.12
N ILE A 720 33.09 10.08 -0.04
CA ILE A 720 32.41 9.75 1.22
C ILE A 720 32.66 8.28 1.53
N TYR A 721 33.12 7.99 2.75
CA TYR A 721 33.26 6.65 3.28
C TYR A 721 32.09 6.32 4.20
N GLN A 722 31.66 5.06 4.20
CA GLN A 722 30.72 4.56 5.17
C GLN A 722 31.45 4.26 6.47
N ALA A 723 31.12 4.99 7.53
CA ALA A 723 31.71 4.84 8.84
C ALA A 723 30.71 4.16 9.80
N ASN A 724 31.26 3.37 10.74
CA ASN A 724 30.50 2.77 11.84
C ASN A 724 29.22 2.09 11.33
N HIS A 725 29.33 1.35 10.22
CA HIS A 725 28.28 0.59 9.54
C HIS A 725 27.16 1.44 8.91
N VAL A 726 26.77 2.57 9.51
CA VAL A 726 25.60 3.36 9.09
C VAL A 726 25.86 4.83 8.80
N LEU A 727 27.00 5.40 9.23
CA LEU A 727 27.28 6.83 9.18
C LEU A 727 28.11 7.24 7.95
N ARG A 728 28.24 8.55 7.72
CA ARG A 728 29.10 9.13 6.68
C ARG A 728 30.39 9.64 7.27
N SER A 729 31.49 9.57 6.51
CA SER A 729 32.74 10.20 6.86
C SER A 729 33.49 10.66 5.63
N VAL A 730 34.38 11.62 5.83
CA VAL A 730 35.33 12.12 4.81
C VAL A 730 36.70 12.40 5.44
N TYR A 731 37.74 12.17 4.68
CA TYR A 731 39.08 12.63 5.06
C TYR A 731 39.19 14.15 4.86
N VAL A 732 39.59 14.88 5.89
CA VAL A 732 39.84 16.33 5.85
C VAL A 732 41.34 16.55 5.96
N PRO A 733 42.01 17.17 4.97
CA PRO A 733 43.44 17.49 5.03
C PRO A 733 43.78 18.44 6.17
N ASP A 734 45.08 18.69 6.39
CA ASP A 734 45.54 19.68 7.35
C ASP A 734 45.06 21.09 6.98
N GLY A 735 44.67 21.89 7.99
CA GLY A 735 44.23 23.28 7.85
C GLY A 735 42.74 23.55 8.03
N LYS A 736 42.30 24.76 7.66
CA LYS A 736 40.93 25.21 7.69
C LYS A 736 40.18 24.80 6.40
N HIS A 737 39.02 24.19 6.57
CA HIS A 737 38.23 23.67 5.44
C HIS A 737 36.75 23.96 5.60
N GLU A 738 36.08 24.19 4.44
CA GLU A 738 34.66 24.11 4.27
C GLU A 738 34.32 22.73 3.68
N VAL A 739 33.59 21.90 4.44
CA VAL A 739 33.11 20.59 4.00
C VAL A 739 31.60 20.68 3.71
N VAL A 740 31.22 20.40 2.48
CA VAL A 740 29.81 20.49 2.05
C VAL A 740 29.34 19.13 1.55
N PHE A 741 28.48 18.50 2.34
CA PHE A 741 27.69 17.36 1.87
C PHE A 741 26.42 17.87 1.19
N TYR A 742 26.10 17.36 0.04
CA TYR A 742 24.91 17.76 -0.69
C TYR A 742 24.24 16.54 -1.34
N TYR A 743 22.90 16.58 -1.45
CA TYR A 743 22.16 15.54 -2.14
C TYR A 743 22.17 15.82 -3.64
N ASP A 744 22.74 14.90 -4.43
CA ASP A 744 22.79 15.00 -5.87
C ASP A 744 21.44 14.53 -6.46
N SER A 745 20.69 15.48 -7.00
CA SER A 745 19.36 15.26 -7.59
C SER A 745 19.37 15.26 -9.12
N SER A 746 20.54 15.15 -9.77
CA SER A 746 20.67 15.23 -11.25
C SER A 746 19.87 14.15 -11.98
N ASP A 747 19.92 12.91 -11.50
CA ASP A 747 19.15 11.79 -12.07
C ASP A 747 17.63 12.04 -11.95
N TRP A 748 17.17 12.53 -10.78
CA TRP A 748 15.80 12.90 -10.59
C TRP A 748 15.34 14.05 -11.50
N GLN A 749 16.17 15.08 -11.67
CA GLN A 749 15.83 16.20 -12.57
C GLN A 749 15.65 15.71 -14.02
N THR A 750 16.55 14.85 -14.48
CA THR A 750 16.47 14.22 -15.80
C THR A 750 15.22 13.34 -15.93
N ALA A 751 14.98 12.46 -14.96
CA ALA A 751 13.80 11.59 -14.93
C ALA A 751 12.50 12.40 -14.93
N ARG A 752 12.46 13.50 -14.18
CA ARG A 752 11.32 14.42 -14.12
C ARG A 752 11.05 15.13 -15.43
N PHE A 753 12.10 15.57 -16.12
CA PHE A 753 11.97 16.16 -17.46
C PHE A 753 11.42 15.14 -18.46
N VAL A 754 12.00 13.94 -18.52
CA VAL A 754 11.54 12.85 -19.40
C VAL A 754 10.11 12.47 -19.11
N SER A 755 9.75 12.31 -17.83
CA SER A 755 8.39 11.97 -17.37
C SER A 755 7.36 13.00 -17.88
N ARG A 756 7.62 14.27 -17.65
CA ARG A 756 6.69 15.34 -18.06
C ARG A 756 6.60 15.50 -19.56
N ALA A 757 7.72 15.51 -20.26
CA ALA A 757 7.76 15.62 -21.71
C ALA A 757 7.01 14.47 -22.37
N SER A 758 7.28 13.22 -21.98
CA SER A 758 6.59 12.05 -22.52
C SER A 758 5.09 12.03 -22.21
N PHE A 759 4.67 12.44 -21.01
CA PHE A 759 3.25 12.52 -20.65
C PHE A 759 2.50 13.58 -21.47
N PHE A 760 3.01 14.80 -21.56
CA PHE A 760 2.33 15.86 -22.29
C PHE A 760 2.30 15.59 -23.79
N LEU A 761 3.39 15.07 -24.36
CA LEU A 761 3.43 14.68 -25.78
C LEU A 761 2.43 13.54 -26.05
N ALA A 762 2.44 12.48 -25.25
CA ALA A 762 1.51 11.37 -25.43
C ALA A 762 0.05 11.81 -25.28
N THR A 763 -0.24 12.69 -24.31
CA THR A 763 -1.59 13.23 -24.10
C THR A 763 -2.02 14.08 -25.29
N PHE A 764 -1.15 14.98 -25.79
CA PHE A 764 -1.42 15.79 -26.95
C PHE A 764 -1.72 14.94 -28.19
N PHE A 765 -0.84 13.97 -28.51
CA PHE A 765 -1.07 13.10 -29.67
C PHE A 765 -2.30 12.21 -29.50
N CYS A 766 -2.56 11.69 -28.31
CA CYS A 766 -3.76 10.90 -28.04
C CYS A 766 -5.03 11.73 -28.31
N LEU A 767 -5.12 12.94 -27.77
CA LEU A 767 -6.25 13.85 -28.01
C LEU A 767 -6.36 14.25 -29.47
N PHE A 768 -5.26 14.60 -30.13
CA PHE A 768 -5.23 14.95 -31.56
C PHE A 768 -5.80 13.83 -32.43
N LEU A 769 -5.40 12.58 -32.21
CA LEU A 769 -5.91 11.41 -32.93
C LEU A 769 -7.41 11.19 -32.69
N PHE A 770 -7.89 11.35 -31.46
CA PHE A 770 -9.33 11.25 -31.16
C PHE A 770 -10.15 12.37 -31.83
N PHE A 771 -9.64 13.61 -31.86
CA PHE A 771 -10.34 14.74 -32.51
C PHE A 771 -10.41 14.60 -34.01
N ASN A 772 -9.34 14.16 -34.67
CA ASN A 772 -9.32 13.97 -36.12
C ASN A 772 -10.30 12.87 -36.56
N GLU A 773 -10.38 11.77 -35.83
CA GLU A 773 -11.33 10.69 -36.09
C GLU A 773 -12.79 11.18 -35.97
N ARG A 774 -13.09 11.99 -34.93
CA ARG A 774 -14.43 12.56 -34.75
C ARG A 774 -14.80 13.51 -35.90
N LYS A 775 -13.86 14.31 -36.39
CA LYS A 775 -14.07 15.18 -37.58
C LYS A 775 -14.37 14.36 -38.83
N SER A 776 -13.65 13.29 -39.07
CA SER A 776 -13.85 12.39 -40.20
C SER A 776 -15.27 11.75 -40.17
N ILE A 777 -15.70 11.28 -39.01
CA ILE A 777 -17.05 10.69 -38.80
C ILE A 777 -18.17 11.75 -39.00
N LEU A 778 -17.95 12.99 -38.53
CA LEU A 778 -18.91 14.08 -38.69
C LEU A 778 -19.02 14.56 -40.14
N ASN A 779 -17.92 14.54 -40.89
CA ASN A 779 -17.89 14.88 -42.29
C ASN A 779 -18.57 13.80 -43.17
N LEU A 780 -18.38 12.50 -42.85
CA LEU A 780 -19.09 11.37 -43.48
C LEU A 780 -20.60 11.36 -43.21
N LYS A 781 -21.07 11.97 -42.14
CA LYS A 781 -22.52 12.13 -41.85
C LYS A 781 -23.15 13.37 -42.51
N LYS A 782 -22.33 14.28 -43.04
CA LYS A 782 -22.78 15.48 -43.74
C LYS A 782 -22.73 15.33 -45.30
N SER A 783 -21.98 14.35 -45.79
CA SER A 783 -22.02 13.85 -47.17
C SER A 783 -23.07 12.75 -47.33
#